data_94bc8bed68b7c0a3ddc12f5633c32234
#
_entry.id   94bc8bed68b7c0a3ddc12f5633c32234
#
_cell.length_a   1.000
_cell.length_b   1.000
_cell.length_c   1.000
_cell.angle_alpha   90.00
_cell.angle_beta   90.00
_cell.angle_gamma   90.00
#
_symmetry.space_group_name_H-M   'P 1'
#
loop_
_entity.id
_entity.type
_entity.pdbx_description
1 polymer ?
#
loop_
_entity_poly.entity_id
_entity_poly.type
_entity_poly.pdbx_seq_one_letter_code
_entity_poly.pdbx_strand_id
1 'polypeptide(L)'
;QAAERKAERKQREALQGGDRGFAAPQFSLWRRPVVTAHIEGQPVEVLLDTGADDSIVTGIELGPHYTPKIVGGIGGFINTKEYKNVEIEVLGKRIKGTIMTGDTPINIFGRNLLTALGMSLNFPISPIETVPVKLKPGMDGPKVKQWPLTEEKIKALVEICTEMEKEGKISKVGPENPYNTPVFAIKKKDSTKWRKLLDFRELNKRTQDFWEVQLGIPHPAGLKKKKSVTVLDVGDAYFSVPLDEDFRKYTAFTIPSINNETPGIRYQYNVLPQGWKGSPAIFQSSMTKILEPFREQNPDMVIYQYMDDLYVGSDLEIGQHRTKIEKLRQHLLRWGLTTPDKKHQKEPPFLWMGYELHPDKWTVQPIVLPEKDSWTVNDIQKLVGKLNWASQIYPGIKVKQLCKLLRGTKALTEVIPLTEEAELELAENREILKEPVHGVYYDPSKDLIAEIQKQGQGQWTYQIYQEPFKNLKTGKYARRRGAHTNDIKQLTEAVQKITTESIVVWGKTPKFKLPIQKETWETWWTEYWQATWIPEWEFVNTPPLVKLWYQLEKEPIVGAETFYVDGAANRETKLGKAGYVTDRGRQKAVTLTDTTNQKTELQAIYLALQDSGLEVNIVTDSQYALGIIQAQPDQSESELVNQIIEQLIKKEKVYLAWVPAHKGIGGNEQVDKLVSAGIRKVLFLEKIEPAQEEHDKYHSNVKELVFKFGLPRIVARQIVDTCDKCHQKGEAIHGQVNSDLGTWQMDCTHLEGKIIIVAVHVASGFIEAEVIPQETGRQTALFLLKLAGRWPVTHLHTDNGANFASQEVKMVAWWAGIEHTFGVPYNPQSQGVVEAMNHHLKNQIDRIREQANSVETIVLMAVHCMNFKRRGGIG
;
A
#
# COMPACT_ATOMS: atom_id res chain seq x y z
N GLN A 1 31.22 -7.93 0.47
CA GLN A 1 30.09 -8.77 0.89
C GLN A 1 29.09 -9.04 -0.25
N ALA A 2 28.68 -8.01 -0.99
CA ALA A 2 27.76 -8.19 -2.12
C ALA A 2 28.38 -9.00 -3.27
N ALA A 3 29.67 -8.86 -3.49
CA ALA A 3 30.39 -9.62 -4.51
C ALA A 3 30.55 -11.09 -4.14
N GLU A 4 30.73 -11.37 -2.85
CA GLU A 4 30.74 -12.74 -2.34
C GLU A 4 29.37 -13.41 -2.50
N ARG A 5 28.27 -12.72 -2.22
CA ARG A 5 26.91 -13.22 -2.46
C ARG A 5 26.64 -13.50 -3.92
N LYS A 6 27.17 -12.67 -4.81
CA LYS A 6 27.06 -12.83 -6.24
C LYS A 6 27.89 -14.01 -6.75
N ALA A 7 29.07 -14.23 -6.19
CA ALA A 7 29.91 -15.39 -6.50
C ALA A 7 29.28 -16.71 -6.05
N GLU A 8 28.70 -16.72 -4.86
CA GLU A 8 28.00 -17.87 -4.32
C GLU A 8 26.69 -18.20 -5.05
N ARG A 9 25.94 -17.18 -5.48
CA ARG A 9 24.77 -17.38 -6.34
C ARG A 9 25.15 -18.04 -7.65
N LYS A 10 26.26 -17.64 -8.26
CA LYS A 10 26.79 -18.27 -9.46
C LYS A 10 27.28 -19.70 -9.20
N GLN A 11 27.86 -19.97 -8.04
CA GLN A 11 28.21 -21.34 -7.65
C GLN A 11 26.98 -22.20 -7.40
N ARG A 12 25.88 -21.65 -6.81
CA ARG A 12 24.61 -22.36 -6.68
C ARG A 12 23.92 -22.57 -8.00
N GLU A 13 23.87 -21.55 -8.83
CA GLU A 13 23.37 -21.66 -10.19
C GLU A 13 24.19 -22.68 -10.98
N ALA A 14 25.48 -22.79 -10.66
CA ALA A 14 26.38 -23.79 -11.21
C ALA A 14 26.14 -25.21 -10.74
N LEU A 15 25.68 -25.38 -9.50
CA LEU A 15 25.43 -26.68 -8.89
C LEU A 15 24.04 -27.26 -9.18
N GLN A 16 23.07 -26.43 -9.60
CA GLN A 16 21.68 -26.87 -9.78
C GLN A 16 21.28 -27.27 -11.21
N GLY A 17 22.11 -27.34 -12.18
CA GLY A 17 21.86 -27.86 -13.53
C GLY A 17 22.19 -26.90 -14.67
N GLY A 18 22.80 -27.38 -15.65
CA GLY A 18 23.06 -26.67 -16.87
C GLY A 18 24.27 -25.76 -16.87
N ASP A 19 24.14 -24.48 -16.79
CA ASP A 19 25.22 -23.50 -16.90
C ASP A 19 25.70 -22.97 -15.57
N ARG A 20 25.87 -23.87 -14.64
CA ARG A 20 26.33 -23.39 -13.42
C ARG A 20 27.77 -23.44 -13.35
N GLY A 21 28.17 -22.32 -13.10
CA GLY A 21 29.49 -22.19 -12.80
C GLY A 21 29.92 -23.32 -11.90
N PHE A 22 30.85 -23.36 -11.46
CA PHE A 22 31.76 -24.30 -10.97
C PHE A 22 32.01 -23.99 -9.49
N ALA A 23 31.63 -24.88 -8.64
CA ALA A 23 32.13 -24.87 -7.27
C ALA A 23 33.61 -25.29 -7.36
N ALA A 24 34.52 -24.40 -7.10
CA ALA A 24 35.91 -24.76 -7.09
C ALA A 24 36.13 -25.84 -6.05
N PRO A 25 36.54 -27.05 -6.46
CA PRO A 25 36.72 -28.16 -5.52
C PRO A 25 37.83 -27.93 -4.49
N GLN A 26 38.62 -26.88 -4.71
CA GLN A 26 39.66 -26.43 -3.79
C GLN A 26 39.12 -25.64 -2.58
N PHE A 27 37.84 -25.19 -2.61
CA PHE A 27 37.26 -24.55 -1.46
C PHE A 27 36.62 -25.57 -0.53
N SER A 28 37.07 -25.58 0.71
CA SER A 28 36.48 -26.37 1.79
C SER A 28 36.03 -25.46 2.92
N LEU A 29 35.05 -25.90 3.69
CA LEU A 29 34.59 -25.20 4.85
C LEU A 29 35.75 -24.95 5.83
N TRP A 30 35.78 -23.76 6.45
CA TRP A 30 36.76 -23.34 7.45
C TRP A 30 38.18 -23.10 6.93
N ARG A 31 38.47 -23.29 5.64
CA ARG A 31 39.73 -22.90 5.04
C ARG A 31 39.61 -21.54 4.35
N ARG A 32 40.71 -20.82 4.31
CA ARG A 32 40.81 -19.56 3.60
C ARG A 32 40.54 -19.77 2.10
N PRO A 33 39.73 -18.90 1.44
CA PRO A 33 39.48 -19.01 0.00
C PRO A 33 40.70 -18.50 -0.78
N VAL A 34 41.72 -19.32 -0.87
CA VAL A 34 42.96 -19.05 -1.59
C VAL A 34 42.93 -19.80 -2.92
N VAL A 35 43.19 -19.10 -4.01
CA VAL A 35 43.19 -19.66 -5.36
C VAL A 35 44.45 -19.24 -6.08
N THR A 36 44.82 -20.03 -7.09
CA THR A 36 45.92 -19.67 -7.99
C THR A 36 45.39 -18.84 -9.15
N ALA A 37 45.84 -17.59 -9.24
CA ALA A 37 45.53 -16.70 -10.35
C ALA A 37 46.77 -16.60 -11.27
N HIS A 38 46.48 -16.42 -12.55
CA HIS A 38 47.53 -16.11 -13.52
C HIS A 38 47.43 -14.66 -13.93
N ILE A 39 48.41 -13.86 -13.54
CA ILE A 39 48.45 -12.43 -13.81
C ILE A 39 49.52 -12.20 -14.87
N GLU A 40 49.11 -11.81 -16.09
CA GLU A 40 49.95 -11.73 -17.25
C GLU A 40 50.81 -13.03 -17.44
N GLY A 41 50.16 -14.19 -17.25
CA GLY A 41 50.77 -15.49 -17.34
C GLY A 41 51.58 -15.94 -16.14
N GLN A 42 51.77 -15.10 -15.11
CA GLN A 42 52.51 -15.44 -13.91
C GLN A 42 51.62 -16.02 -12.82
N PRO A 43 51.86 -17.22 -12.30
CA PRO A 43 51.03 -17.82 -11.29
C PRO A 43 51.24 -17.15 -9.92
N VAL A 44 50.17 -16.83 -9.23
CA VAL A 44 50.16 -16.22 -7.90
C VAL A 44 49.05 -16.80 -7.08
N GLU A 45 49.29 -17.14 -5.86
CA GLU A 45 48.26 -17.53 -4.91
C GLU A 45 47.65 -16.27 -4.28
N VAL A 46 46.37 -16.11 -4.39
CA VAL A 46 45.65 -14.94 -3.88
C VAL A 46 44.50 -15.37 -2.97
N LEU A 47 44.29 -14.55 -1.92
CA LEU A 47 43.12 -14.68 -1.04
C LEU A 47 41.98 -13.86 -1.63
N LEU A 48 40.84 -14.48 -1.80
CA LEU A 48 39.60 -13.77 -2.20
C LEU A 48 39.04 -13.04 -0.99
N ASP A 49 39.14 -11.71 -1.00
CA ASP A 49 38.81 -10.88 0.17
C ASP A 49 37.69 -9.89 -0.18
N THR A 50 36.50 -10.18 0.32
CA THR A 50 35.33 -9.30 0.12
C THR A 50 35.39 -8.01 0.92
N GLY A 51 36.22 -7.95 1.93
CA GLY A 51 36.47 -6.74 2.74
C GLY A 51 37.48 -5.77 2.15
N ALA A 52 38.17 -6.16 1.08
CA ALA A 52 39.16 -5.29 0.42
C ALA A 52 38.53 -4.63 -0.83
N ASP A 53 38.76 -3.33 -0.97
CA ASP A 53 38.30 -2.57 -2.14
C ASP A 53 39.19 -2.88 -3.36
N ASP A 54 40.45 -3.01 -3.14
CA ASP A 54 41.46 -3.13 -4.17
C ASP A 54 42.19 -4.50 -4.10
N SER A 55 42.89 -4.84 -5.18
CA SER A 55 43.63 -6.09 -5.28
C SER A 55 45.13 -5.77 -5.27
N ILE A 56 45.87 -6.43 -4.40
CA ILE A 56 47.30 -6.20 -4.19
C ILE A 56 48.01 -7.54 -4.19
N VAL A 57 49.09 -7.64 -4.95
CA VAL A 57 49.93 -8.82 -5.02
C VAL A 57 51.40 -8.42 -4.87
N THR A 58 52.22 -9.36 -4.43
CA THR A 58 53.66 -9.19 -4.32
C THR A 58 54.35 -10.26 -5.16
N GLY A 59 55.62 -10.03 -5.50
CA GLY A 59 56.42 -11.00 -6.22
C GLY A 59 56.16 -11.12 -7.72
N ILE A 60 55.44 -10.16 -8.31
CA ILE A 60 55.14 -10.12 -9.72
C ILE A 60 55.70 -8.83 -10.32
N GLU A 61 56.30 -8.95 -11.50
CA GLU A 61 56.79 -7.83 -12.31
C GLU A 61 55.80 -7.57 -13.45
N LEU A 62 55.22 -6.38 -13.50
CA LEU A 62 54.22 -5.96 -14.51
C LEU A 62 54.72 -4.83 -15.42
N GLY A 63 56.00 -4.44 -15.29
CA GLY A 63 56.62 -3.48 -16.19
C GLY A 63 56.65 -2.04 -15.67
N PRO A 64 57.10 -1.08 -16.53
CA PRO A 64 57.36 0.30 -16.09
C PRO A 64 56.13 1.22 -16.12
N HIS A 65 55.01 0.75 -16.71
CA HIS A 65 53.80 1.60 -16.90
C HIS A 65 52.85 1.49 -15.70
N TYR A 66 53.08 2.21 -14.65
CA TYR A 66 52.27 2.20 -13.46
C TYR A 66 52.02 3.60 -12.91
N THR A 67 51.03 3.73 -12.06
CA THR A 67 50.76 4.94 -11.27
C THR A 67 51.07 4.62 -9.81
N PRO A 68 51.92 5.42 -9.14
CA PRO A 68 52.17 5.22 -7.72
C PRO A 68 50.88 5.50 -6.92
N LYS A 69 50.60 4.61 -5.95
CA LYS A 69 49.44 4.77 -5.09
C LYS A 69 49.75 4.29 -3.68
N ILE A 70 49.22 4.99 -2.68
CA ILE A 70 49.32 4.60 -1.28
C ILE A 70 48.00 3.96 -0.87
N VAL A 71 48.08 2.77 -0.30
CA VAL A 71 46.90 2.00 0.12
C VAL A 71 47.00 1.76 1.62
N GLY A 72 45.89 1.99 2.31
CA GLY A 72 45.81 1.84 3.76
C GLY A 72 44.92 0.69 4.20
N GLY A 73 45.29 0.09 5.29
CA GLY A 73 44.50 -0.97 5.98
C GLY A 73 44.74 -0.88 7.49
N ILE A 74 44.21 -1.87 8.22
CA ILE A 74 44.31 -1.93 9.68
C ILE A 74 45.78 -1.91 10.18
N GLY A 75 46.70 -2.47 9.41
CA GLY A 75 48.10 -2.53 9.76
C GLY A 75 48.93 -1.33 9.33
N GLY A 76 48.34 -0.26 8.75
CA GLY A 76 49.02 0.90 8.24
C GLY A 76 48.91 1.06 6.74
N PHE A 77 49.86 1.84 6.17
CA PHE A 77 49.86 2.18 4.73
C PHE A 77 51.05 1.53 4.04
N ILE A 78 50.84 1.12 2.82
CA ILE A 78 51.89 0.63 1.95
C ILE A 78 51.95 1.39 0.64
N ASN A 79 53.14 1.55 0.07
CA ASN A 79 53.33 2.13 -1.25
C ASN A 79 53.13 1.04 -2.31
N THR A 80 52.33 1.32 -3.28
CA THR A 80 52.01 0.36 -4.34
C THR A 80 52.19 0.96 -5.73
N LYS A 81 52.32 0.08 -6.70
CA LYS A 81 52.32 0.41 -8.12
C LYS A 81 50.97 -0.06 -8.72
N GLU A 82 50.13 0.86 -9.19
CA GLU A 82 48.88 0.53 -9.81
C GLU A 82 49.02 0.29 -11.29
N TYR A 83 48.59 -0.87 -11.74
CA TYR A 83 48.56 -1.26 -13.16
C TYR A 83 47.09 -1.43 -13.60
N LYS A 84 46.76 -0.80 -14.72
CA LYS A 84 45.43 -0.89 -15.32
C LYS A 84 45.42 -1.81 -16.52
N ASN A 85 44.28 -2.39 -16.83
CA ASN A 85 44.09 -3.31 -17.97
C ASN A 85 45.03 -4.53 -17.93
N VAL A 86 45.23 -5.07 -16.77
CA VAL A 86 46.04 -6.27 -16.58
C VAL A 86 45.22 -7.50 -16.91
N GLU A 87 45.81 -8.43 -17.72
CA GLU A 87 45.15 -9.69 -18.03
C GLU A 87 45.26 -10.65 -16.85
N ILE A 88 44.15 -11.10 -16.35
CA ILE A 88 44.05 -11.95 -15.18
C ILE A 88 43.17 -13.16 -15.52
N GLU A 89 43.70 -14.33 -15.24
CA GLU A 89 42.99 -15.60 -15.36
C GLU A 89 42.87 -16.24 -13.99
N VAL A 90 41.67 -16.50 -13.55
CA VAL A 90 41.40 -17.17 -12.29
C VAL A 90 40.14 -18.00 -12.42
N LEU A 91 40.17 -19.24 -11.87
CA LEU A 91 39.03 -20.15 -11.89
C LEU A 91 38.40 -20.34 -13.28
N GLY A 92 39.23 -20.36 -14.31
CA GLY A 92 38.82 -20.57 -15.69
C GLY A 92 38.23 -19.33 -16.38
N LYS A 93 38.22 -18.18 -15.72
CA LYS A 93 37.74 -16.92 -16.32
C LYS A 93 38.93 -15.98 -16.58
N ARG A 94 38.84 -15.28 -17.71
CA ARG A 94 39.80 -14.22 -18.07
C ARG A 94 39.15 -12.88 -18.04
N ILE A 95 39.78 -11.95 -17.35
CA ILE A 95 39.35 -10.56 -17.24
C ILE A 95 40.55 -9.61 -17.43
N LYS A 96 40.23 -8.37 -17.74
CA LYS A 96 41.19 -7.26 -17.66
C LYS A 96 40.77 -6.34 -16.51
N GLY A 97 41.64 -6.10 -15.59
CA GLY A 97 41.37 -5.31 -14.41
C GLY A 97 42.55 -4.56 -13.87
N THR A 98 42.28 -3.79 -12.85
CA THR A 98 43.31 -3.01 -12.15
C THR A 98 43.87 -3.83 -11.00
N ILE A 99 45.17 -3.92 -10.94
CA ILE A 99 45.89 -4.62 -9.88
C ILE A 99 47.04 -3.78 -9.37
N MET A 100 47.31 -3.85 -8.08
CA MET A 100 48.44 -3.18 -7.46
C MET A 100 49.52 -4.17 -7.09
N THR A 101 50.77 -3.76 -7.23
CA THR A 101 51.91 -4.53 -6.73
C THR A 101 52.58 -3.76 -5.59
N GLY A 102 52.92 -4.45 -4.55
CA GLY A 102 53.55 -3.85 -3.37
C GLY A 102 53.99 -4.92 -2.37
N ASP A 103 54.62 -4.48 -1.29
CA ASP A 103 55.04 -5.37 -0.22
C ASP A 103 53.89 -5.67 0.73
N THR A 104 52.99 -6.53 0.29
CA THR A 104 51.83 -6.97 1.07
C THR A 104 52.15 -8.29 1.78
N PRO A 105 51.72 -8.48 3.04
CA PRO A 105 51.92 -9.76 3.71
C PRO A 105 51.11 -10.91 3.12
N ILE A 106 50.01 -10.60 2.47
CA ILE A 106 49.14 -11.58 1.80
C ILE A 106 48.69 -11.01 0.46
N ASN A 107 48.74 -11.82 -0.58
CA ASN A 107 48.16 -11.44 -1.88
C ASN A 107 46.66 -11.47 -1.81
N ILE A 108 46.01 -10.39 -2.21
CA ILE A 108 44.57 -10.18 -2.03
C ILE A 108 43.94 -9.81 -3.37
N PHE A 109 42.84 -10.49 -3.73
CA PHE A 109 41.88 -10.04 -4.74
C PHE A 109 40.71 -9.41 -4.02
N GLY A 110 40.52 -8.11 -4.19
CA GLY A 110 39.44 -7.35 -3.62
C GLY A 110 38.22 -7.27 -4.50
N ARG A 111 37.24 -6.45 -4.07
CA ARG A 111 35.96 -6.35 -4.75
C ARG A 111 36.04 -5.90 -6.20
N ASN A 112 37.04 -5.12 -6.57
CA ASN A 112 37.23 -4.69 -7.96
C ASN A 112 37.39 -5.86 -8.93
N LEU A 113 38.14 -6.86 -8.56
CA LEU A 113 38.32 -8.08 -9.37
C LEU A 113 37.22 -9.10 -9.14
N LEU A 114 36.75 -9.25 -7.91
CA LEU A 114 35.65 -10.17 -7.60
C LEU A 114 34.35 -9.82 -8.35
N THR A 115 34.05 -8.54 -8.48
CA THR A 115 32.89 -8.08 -9.28
C THR A 115 33.10 -8.30 -10.77
N ALA A 116 34.29 -8.03 -11.27
CA ALA A 116 34.63 -8.26 -12.68
C ALA A 116 34.56 -9.75 -13.03
N LEU A 117 34.97 -10.63 -12.12
CA LEU A 117 34.83 -12.07 -12.26
C LEU A 117 33.40 -12.58 -12.07
N GLY A 118 32.50 -11.73 -11.62
CA GLY A 118 31.13 -12.12 -11.35
C GLY A 118 30.97 -13.11 -10.20
N MET A 119 31.84 -13.03 -9.21
CA MET A 119 31.79 -13.92 -8.03
C MET A 119 30.69 -13.51 -7.07
N SER A 120 30.07 -14.49 -6.44
CA SER A 120 29.08 -14.30 -5.40
C SER A 120 29.48 -15.01 -4.13
N LEU A 121 29.07 -14.48 -2.99
CA LEU A 121 29.32 -15.05 -1.67
C LEU A 121 28.16 -15.94 -1.26
N ASN A 122 28.43 -17.20 -1.04
CA ASN A 122 27.47 -18.17 -0.52
C ASN A 122 27.99 -18.76 0.75
N PHE A 123 27.31 -18.58 1.84
CA PHE A 123 27.59 -19.35 3.04
C PHE A 123 26.90 -20.70 2.92
N PRO A 124 27.64 -21.81 2.88
CA PRO A 124 27.01 -23.11 2.86
C PRO A 124 26.34 -23.33 4.21
N ILE A 125 25.04 -23.04 4.22
CA ILE A 125 24.19 -23.50 5.29
C ILE A 125 24.25 -25.02 5.23
N SER A 126 24.43 -25.68 6.39
CA SER A 126 24.26 -27.12 6.48
C SER A 126 22.98 -27.49 5.78
N PRO A 127 22.96 -28.47 4.87
CA PRO A 127 21.74 -28.80 4.18
C PRO A 127 20.67 -29.10 5.23
N ILE A 128 19.68 -28.25 5.29
CA ILE A 128 18.50 -28.48 6.13
C ILE A 128 17.81 -29.69 5.51
N GLU A 129 17.73 -30.78 6.28
CA GLU A 129 17.00 -31.95 5.81
C GLU A 129 15.55 -31.56 5.53
N THR A 130 15.05 -31.94 4.36
CA THR A 130 13.65 -31.73 4.04
C THR A 130 12.77 -32.67 4.86
N VAL A 131 11.67 -32.15 5.34
CA VAL A 131 10.66 -32.98 6.04
C VAL A 131 9.80 -33.66 4.98
N PRO A 132 9.71 -35.00 4.98
CA PRO A 132 8.87 -35.72 4.04
C PRO A 132 7.40 -35.31 4.19
N VAL A 133 6.76 -34.95 3.08
CA VAL A 133 5.36 -34.54 3.04
C VAL A 133 4.62 -35.44 2.04
N LYS A 134 3.44 -35.90 2.44
CA LYS A 134 2.55 -36.64 1.56
C LYS A 134 1.15 -36.06 1.58
N LEU A 135 0.46 -36.18 0.46
CA LEU A 135 -0.97 -35.90 0.38
C LEU A 135 -1.76 -36.90 1.21
N LYS A 136 -3.00 -36.56 1.55
CA LYS A 136 -3.95 -37.50 2.15
C LYS A 136 -4.05 -38.79 1.31
N PRO A 137 -4.21 -39.95 1.92
CA PRO A 137 -4.36 -41.19 1.17
C PRO A 137 -5.51 -41.12 0.17
N GLY A 138 -5.24 -41.54 -1.08
CA GLY A 138 -6.23 -41.54 -2.15
C GLY A 138 -6.51 -40.18 -2.79
N MET A 139 -5.81 -39.14 -2.41
CA MET A 139 -5.95 -37.81 -3.01
C MET A 139 -4.79 -37.49 -3.94
N ASP A 140 -5.09 -36.80 -5.03
CA ASP A 140 -4.11 -36.23 -5.95
C ASP A 140 -3.88 -34.75 -5.65
N GLY A 141 -2.92 -34.12 -6.32
CA GLY A 141 -2.60 -32.70 -6.15
C GLY A 141 -3.69 -31.77 -6.70
N PRO A 142 -3.63 -30.49 -6.37
CA PRO A 142 -4.63 -29.52 -6.81
C PRO A 142 -4.52 -29.24 -8.31
N LYS A 143 -5.66 -29.15 -8.98
CA LYS A 143 -5.76 -28.81 -10.41
C LYS A 143 -6.77 -27.68 -10.60
N VAL A 144 -6.51 -26.55 -9.95
CA VAL A 144 -7.41 -25.41 -9.97
C VAL A 144 -7.01 -24.46 -11.09
N LYS A 145 -8.00 -24.06 -11.90
CA LYS A 145 -7.77 -23.16 -13.02
C LYS A 145 -7.39 -21.75 -12.56
N GLN A 146 -6.35 -21.19 -13.21
CA GLN A 146 -5.97 -19.79 -12.98
C GLN A 146 -7.01 -18.85 -13.64
N TRP A 147 -7.50 -17.90 -12.88
CA TRP A 147 -8.37 -16.84 -13.41
C TRP A 147 -7.57 -15.72 -14.07
N PRO A 148 -8.18 -14.95 -14.97
CA PRO A 148 -7.52 -13.82 -15.61
C PRO A 148 -7.11 -12.75 -14.60
N LEU A 149 -5.98 -12.11 -14.84
CA LEU A 149 -5.44 -11.01 -14.03
C LEU A 149 -5.27 -9.76 -14.87
N THR A 150 -5.27 -8.61 -14.22
CA THR A 150 -4.99 -7.33 -14.87
C THR A 150 -3.52 -7.25 -15.30
N GLU A 151 -3.22 -6.44 -16.31
CA GLU A 151 -1.85 -6.25 -16.79
C GLU A 151 -0.89 -5.81 -15.71
N GLU A 152 -1.33 -4.89 -14.84
CA GLU A 152 -0.55 -4.39 -13.71
C GLU A 152 -0.16 -5.51 -12.74
N LYS A 153 -1.11 -6.39 -12.42
CA LYS A 153 -0.87 -7.53 -11.53
C LYS A 153 0.05 -8.56 -12.17
N ILE A 154 -0.12 -8.82 -13.47
CA ILE A 154 0.76 -9.73 -14.21
C ILE A 154 2.19 -9.21 -14.20
N LYS A 155 2.41 -7.93 -14.47
CA LYS A 155 3.74 -7.31 -14.38
C LYS A 155 4.36 -7.46 -13.00
N ALA A 156 3.59 -7.17 -11.97
CA ALA A 156 4.05 -7.29 -10.59
C ALA A 156 4.45 -8.73 -10.26
N LEU A 157 3.65 -9.71 -10.66
CA LEU A 157 3.95 -11.12 -10.46
C LEU A 157 5.17 -11.57 -11.24
N VAL A 158 5.35 -11.11 -12.47
CA VAL A 158 6.52 -11.44 -13.29
C VAL A 158 7.79 -10.91 -12.62
N GLU A 159 7.79 -9.68 -12.11
CA GLU A 159 8.94 -9.14 -11.38
C GLU A 159 9.25 -9.96 -10.13
N ILE A 160 8.23 -10.22 -9.31
CA ILE A 160 8.39 -10.98 -8.07
C ILE A 160 8.93 -12.38 -8.35
N CYS A 161 8.35 -13.08 -9.31
CA CYS A 161 8.73 -14.44 -9.63
C CYS A 161 10.11 -14.52 -10.31
N THR A 162 10.48 -13.54 -11.12
CA THR A 162 11.83 -13.49 -11.73
C THR A 162 12.89 -13.36 -10.65
N GLU A 163 12.65 -12.51 -9.66
CA GLU A 163 13.57 -12.35 -8.54
C GLU A 163 13.61 -13.60 -7.67
N MET A 164 12.47 -14.22 -7.38
CA MET A 164 12.42 -15.46 -6.61
C MET A 164 13.12 -16.61 -7.33
N GLU A 165 13.00 -16.69 -8.64
CA GLU A 165 13.71 -17.71 -9.45
C GLU A 165 15.23 -17.52 -9.36
N LYS A 166 15.70 -16.27 -9.44
CA LYS A 166 17.13 -15.94 -9.26
C LYS A 166 17.65 -16.37 -7.91
N GLU A 167 16.84 -16.25 -6.88
CA GLU A 167 17.19 -16.63 -5.52
C GLU A 167 17.04 -18.13 -5.25
N GLY A 168 16.58 -18.91 -6.24
CA GLY A 168 16.40 -20.35 -6.10
C GLY A 168 15.15 -20.78 -5.31
N LYS A 169 14.26 -19.86 -5.01
CA LYS A 169 13.04 -20.14 -4.25
C LYS A 169 11.98 -20.87 -5.07
N ILE A 170 11.93 -20.59 -6.35
CA ILE A 170 11.04 -21.24 -7.31
C ILE A 170 11.80 -21.66 -8.56
N SER A 171 11.28 -22.62 -9.28
CA SER A 171 11.83 -23.12 -10.54
C SER A 171 10.73 -23.21 -11.60
N LYS A 172 11.08 -22.94 -12.85
CA LYS A 172 10.16 -23.12 -13.96
C LYS A 172 9.84 -24.58 -14.15
N VAL A 173 8.58 -24.90 -14.44
CA VAL A 173 8.13 -26.22 -14.77
C VAL A 173 7.46 -26.25 -16.12
N GLY A 174 7.56 -27.39 -16.79
CA GLY A 174 6.96 -27.62 -18.10
C GLY A 174 5.55 -28.19 -18.04
N PRO A 175 4.98 -28.50 -19.20
CA PRO A 175 3.62 -29.02 -19.32
C PRO A 175 3.43 -30.44 -18.75
N GLU A 176 4.51 -31.12 -18.42
CA GLU A 176 4.47 -32.44 -17.75
C GLU A 176 3.88 -32.38 -16.34
N ASN A 177 3.88 -31.20 -15.72
CA ASN A 177 3.26 -31.01 -14.41
C ASN A 177 1.76 -30.65 -14.60
N PRO A 178 0.82 -31.53 -14.19
CA PRO A 178 -0.61 -31.30 -14.39
C PRO A 178 -1.24 -30.43 -13.30
N TYR A 179 -0.49 -30.14 -12.25
CA TYR A 179 -1.04 -29.46 -11.08
C TYR A 179 -1.02 -27.95 -11.23
N ASN A 180 -1.97 -27.29 -10.59
CA ASN A 180 -2.02 -25.84 -10.57
C ASN A 180 -2.74 -25.30 -9.34
N THR A 181 -2.21 -24.22 -8.80
CA THR A 181 -2.82 -23.43 -7.74
C THR A 181 -2.98 -22.00 -8.24
N PRO A 182 -4.13 -21.36 -8.03
CA PRO A 182 -4.31 -19.98 -8.46
C PRO A 182 -3.38 -19.00 -7.74
N VAL A 183 -2.88 -18.02 -8.48
CA VAL A 183 -2.04 -16.94 -7.96
C VAL A 183 -2.66 -15.60 -8.29
N PHE A 184 -2.50 -14.65 -7.40
CA PHE A 184 -2.85 -13.25 -7.62
C PHE A 184 -1.94 -12.33 -6.83
N ALA A 185 -1.99 -11.04 -7.17
CA ALA A 185 -1.21 -10.03 -6.50
C ALA A 185 -2.11 -9.15 -5.64
N ILE A 186 -1.68 -8.88 -4.43
CA ILE A 186 -2.36 -7.97 -3.52
C ILE A 186 -1.40 -6.88 -3.06
N LYS A 187 -1.94 -5.71 -2.74
CA LYS A 187 -1.20 -4.68 -2.03
C LYS A 187 -1.59 -4.75 -0.57
N LYS A 188 -0.63 -5.10 0.28
CA LYS A 188 -0.86 -5.01 1.71
C LYS A 188 -0.96 -3.55 2.11
N LYS A 189 -2.04 -3.22 2.78
CA LYS A 189 -2.32 -1.99 3.55
C LYS A 189 -1.29 -0.89 3.41
N ASP A 190 -1.54 0.07 2.50
CA ASP A 190 -0.72 1.25 2.24
C ASP A 190 0.73 0.98 1.83
N SER A 191 1.05 -0.24 1.49
CA SER A 191 2.30 -0.56 0.84
C SER A 191 2.18 -0.26 -0.66
N THR A 192 3.20 0.37 -1.22
CA THR A 192 3.32 0.52 -2.66
C THR A 192 3.81 -0.77 -3.33
N LYS A 193 4.22 -1.74 -2.52
CA LYS A 193 4.73 -3.02 -2.99
C LYS A 193 3.61 -4.03 -3.17
N TRP A 194 3.64 -4.73 -4.29
CA TRP A 194 2.78 -5.87 -4.54
C TRP A 194 3.27 -7.08 -3.76
N ARG A 195 2.33 -7.83 -3.22
CA ARG A 195 2.59 -9.14 -2.63
C ARG A 195 1.94 -10.22 -3.47
N LYS A 196 2.69 -11.27 -3.75
CA LYS A 196 2.15 -12.49 -4.37
C LYS A 196 1.36 -13.28 -3.33
N LEU A 197 0.14 -13.66 -3.66
CA LEU A 197 -0.68 -14.52 -2.83
C LEU A 197 -1.14 -15.72 -3.65
N LEU A 198 -0.89 -16.91 -3.13
CA LEU A 198 -1.38 -18.15 -3.73
C LEU A 198 -2.58 -18.67 -2.95
N ASP A 199 -3.59 -19.11 -3.70
CA ASP A 199 -4.77 -19.75 -3.12
C ASP A 199 -4.50 -21.23 -2.88
N PHE A 200 -3.87 -21.54 -1.77
CA PHE A 200 -3.54 -22.90 -1.39
C PHE A 200 -4.69 -23.66 -0.68
N ARG A 201 -5.91 -23.16 -0.72
CA ARG A 201 -7.05 -23.84 -0.06
C ARG A 201 -7.18 -25.30 -0.46
N GLU A 202 -7.09 -25.61 -1.75
CA GLU A 202 -7.16 -26.99 -2.23
C GLU A 202 -5.97 -27.84 -1.78
N LEU A 203 -4.76 -27.30 -1.90
CA LEU A 203 -3.58 -28.01 -1.42
C LEU A 203 -3.62 -28.19 0.11
N ASN A 204 -4.06 -27.20 0.85
CA ASN A 204 -4.20 -27.30 2.30
C ASN A 204 -5.19 -28.40 2.70
N LYS A 205 -6.34 -28.49 2.03
CA LYS A 205 -7.31 -29.60 2.26
C LYS A 205 -6.69 -30.97 2.01
N ARG A 206 -5.91 -31.10 0.94
CA ARG A 206 -5.30 -32.36 0.52
C ARG A 206 -4.08 -32.76 1.34
N THR A 207 -3.54 -31.85 2.15
CA THR A 207 -2.45 -32.14 3.09
C THR A 207 -2.88 -32.09 4.56
N GLN A 208 -4.15 -31.94 4.85
CA GLN A 208 -4.66 -31.64 6.19
C GLN A 208 -4.25 -32.67 7.25
N ASP A 209 -4.34 -33.95 6.94
CA ASP A 209 -3.98 -35.02 7.91
C ASP A 209 -2.50 -34.98 8.30
N PHE A 210 -1.64 -34.51 7.38
CA PHE A 210 -0.21 -34.39 7.62
C PHE A 210 0.10 -33.44 8.76
N TRP A 211 -0.35 -32.17 8.68
CA TRP A 211 0.02 -31.17 9.70
C TRP A 211 -0.76 -31.36 11.01
N GLU A 212 -1.99 -31.83 10.98
CA GLU A 212 -2.79 -32.06 12.19
C GLU A 212 -2.25 -33.17 13.04
N VAL A 213 -1.86 -34.28 12.42
CA VAL A 213 -1.42 -35.49 13.15
C VAL A 213 0.06 -35.46 13.49
N GLN A 214 0.92 -34.99 12.59
CA GLN A 214 2.38 -35.11 12.75
C GLN A 214 3.04 -33.83 13.26
N LEU A 215 2.56 -32.63 12.82
CA LEU A 215 3.22 -31.36 13.06
C LEU A 215 2.24 -30.27 13.55
N GLY A 216 1.15 -30.64 14.19
CA GLY A 216 0.17 -29.67 14.70
C GLY A 216 0.81 -28.64 15.64
N ILE A 217 0.51 -27.38 15.46
CA ILE A 217 0.97 -26.29 16.32
C ILE A 217 -0.09 -26.07 17.40
N PRO A 218 0.27 -26.17 18.71
CA PRO A 218 -0.71 -25.96 19.77
C PRO A 218 -1.15 -24.49 19.82
N HIS A 219 -2.45 -24.29 19.95
CA HIS A 219 -3.04 -22.98 20.12
C HIS A 219 -3.07 -22.57 21.57
N PRO A 220 -2.46 -21.42 21.96
CA PRO A 220 -2.47 -20.99 23.34
C PRO A 220 -3.83 -20.45 23.74
N ALA A 221 -4.47 -21.06 24.72
CA ALA A 221 -5.79 -20.65 25.22
C ALA A 221 -5.81 -19.23 25.82
N GLY A 222 -4.64 -18.75 26.26
CA GLY A 222 -4.52 -17.42 26.84
C GLY A 222 -4.58 -16.27 25.84
N LEU A 223 -4.39 -16.51 24.57
CA LEU A 223 -4.35 -15.43 23.55
C LEU A 223 -5.68 -14.66 23.47
N LYS A 224 -6.81 -15.34 23.56
CA LYS A 224 -8.15 -14.73 23.54
C LYS A 224 -8.49 -13.86 24.75
N LYS A 225 -7.70 -13.96 25.81
CA LYS A 225 -7.91 -13.20 27.05
C LYS A 225 -7.02 -11.95 27.18
N LYS A 226 -6.14 -11.74 26.21
CA LYS A 226 -5.19 -10.63 26.25
C LYS A 226 -5.85 -9.30 25.91
N LYS A 227 -5.36 -8.22 26.52
CA LYS A 227 -5.85 -6.86 26.28
C LYS A 227 -5.51 -6.35 24.88
N SER A 228 -4.37 -6.74 24.36
CA SER A 228 -3.93 -6.33 23.03
C SER A 228 -3.26 -7.50 22.31
N VAL A 229 -3.60 -7.70 21.06
CA VAL A 229 -2.97 -8.68 20.17
C VAL A 229 -2.57 -7.97 18.89
N THR A 230 -1.31 -8.09 18.51
CA THR A 230 -0.77 -7.56 17.25
C THR A 230 -0.46 -8.69 16.30
N VAL A 231 -0.77 -8.52 15.04
CA VAL A 231 -0.52 -9.48 13.98
C VAL A 231 0.68 -9.03 13.16
N LEU A 232 1.70 -9.86 13.03
CA LEU A 232 2.89 -9.59 12.25
C LEU A 232 3.04 -10.61 11.14
N ASP A 233 3.34 -10.14 9.93
CA ASP A 233 3.63 -11.02 8.80
C ASP A 233 5.09 -11.46 8.85
N VAL A 234 5.31 -12.77 8.96
CA VAL A 234 6.62 -13.39 9.03
C VAL A 234 6.83 -14.41 7.92
N GLY A 235 6.06 -14.32 6.85
CA GLY A 235 6.08 -15.31 5.77
C GLY A 235 7.42 -15.46 5.07
N ASP A 236 8.26 -14.43 5.06
CA ASP A 236 9.59 -14.48 4.45
C ASP A 236 10.52 -15.51 5.11
N ALA A 237 10.25 -15.89 6.36
CA ALA A 237 11.02 -16.90 7.08
C ALA A 237 10.99 -18.26 6.40
N TYR A 238 9.91 -18.59 5.72
CA TYR A 238 9.73 -19.88 5.07
C TYR A 238 10.67 -20.10 3.91
N PHE A 239 11.15 -19.05 3.29
CA PHE A 239 12.02 -19.15 2.12
C PHE A 239 13.43 -19.65 2.43
N SER A 240 13.80 -19.73 3.70
CA SER A 240 15.07 -20.30 4.13
C SER A 240 15.07 -21.81 4.27
N VAL A 241 13.90 -22.46 4.21
CA VAL A 241 13.74 -23.88 4.42
C VAL A 241 13.33 -24.59 3.13
N PRO A 242 14.09 -25.61 2.67
CA PRO A 242 13.72 -26.33 1.44
C PRO A 242 12.48 -27.19 1.64
N LEU A 243 11.69 -27.29 0.59
CA LEU A 243 10.52 -28.16 0.53
C LEU A 243 10.92 -29.55 0.04
N ASP A 244 10.30 -30.60 0.57
CA ASP A 244 10.48 -31.97 0.11
C ASP A 244 10.36 -32.08 -1.40
N GLU A 245 11.40 -32.61 -2.04
CA GLU A 245 11.53 -32.64 -3.50
C GLU A 245 10.35 -33.33 -4.18
N ASP A 246 9.88 -34.44 -3.60
CA ASP A 246 8.74 -35.21 -4.15
C ASP A 246 7.41 -34.45 -4.06
N PHE A 247 7.32 -33.46 -3.17
CA PHE A 247 6.11 -32.66 -2.96
C PHE A 247 6.06 -31.41 -3.80
N ARG A 248 7.20 -30.93 -4.30
CA ARG A 248 7.31 -29.63 -5.01
C ARG A 248 6.35 -29.50 -6.19
N LYS A 249 6.10 -30.59 -6.90
CA LYS A 249 5.19 -30.61 -8.06
C LYS A 249 3.77 -30.16 -7.71
N TYR A 250 3.33 -30.35 -6.49
CA TYR A 250 1.97 -29.98 -6.05
C TYR A 250 1.81 -28.49 -5.77
N THR A 251 2.91 -27.74 -5.69
CA THR A 251 2.93 -26.30 -5.47
C THR A 251 2.92 -25.49 -6.76
N ALA A 252 2.78 -26.14 -7.90
CA ALA A 252 2.84 -25.47 -9.21
C ALA A 252 1.76 -24.41 -9.36
N PHE A 253 2.14 -23.30 -9.94
CA PHE A 253 1.23 -22.19 -10.25
C PHE A 253 1.58 -21.58 -11.60
N THR A 254 0.66 -20.77 -12.14
CA THR A 254 0.81 -20.19 -13.48
C THR A 254 0.57 -18.69 -13.43
N ILE A 255 1.50 -17.91 -13.95
CA ILE A 255 1.25 -16.49 -14.22
C ILE A 255 0.59 -16.41 -15.59
N PRO A 256 -0.68 -15.96 -15.69
CA PRO A 256 -1.36 -15.89 -16.98
C PRO A 256 -0.78 -14.80 -17.86
N SER A 257 -0.91 -14.95 -19.16
CA SER A 257 -0.58 -13.90 -20.12
C SER A 257 -1.77 -12.95 -20.31
N ILE A 258 -1.49 -11.75 -20.79
CA ILE A 258 -2.52 -10.77 -21.13
C ILE A 258 -3.37 -11.35 -22.26
N ASN A 259 -4.70 -11.45 -22.06
CA ASN A 259 -5.66 -11.99 -23.04
C ASN A 259 -5.33 -13.41 -23.53
N ASN A 260 -4.57 -14.18 -22.79
CA ASN A 260 -4.14 -15.53 -23.19
C ASN A 260 -3.38 -15.57 -24.54
N GLU A 261 -2.67 -14.49 -24.88
CA GLU A 261 -1.91 -14.39 -26.14
C GLU A 261 -0.73 -15.35 -26.19
N THR A 262 -0.14 -15.66 -25.04
CA THR A 262 0.97 -16.58 -24.90
C THR A 262 0.67 -17.62 -23.82
N PRO A 263 1.35 -18.78 -23.83
CA PRO A 263 1.25 -19.70 -22.70
C PRO A 263 1.69 -19.03 -21.39
N GLY A 264 0.98 -19.30 -20.32
CA GLY A 264 1.35 -18.78 -19.01
C GLY A 264 2.71 -19.29 -18.56
N ILE A 265 3.38 -18.50 -17.70
CA ILE A 265 4.67 -18.90 -17.13
C ILE A 265 4.38 -19.78 -15.91
N ARG A 266 4.92 -20.99 -15.92
CA ARG A 266 4.68 -21.95 -14.83
C ARG A 266 5.90 -22.10 -13.94
N TYR A 267 5.64 -22.14 -12.64
CA TYR A 267 6.64 -22.31 -11.59
C TYR A 267 6.20 -23.35 -10.56
N GLN A 268 7.14 -23.88 -9.83
CA GLN A 268 6.89 -24.63 -8.60
C GLN A 268 7.85 -24.16 -7.50
N TYR A 269 7.47 -24.38 -6.26
CA TYR A 269 8.29 -24.00 -5.12
C TYR A 269 9.38 -25.01 -4.82
N ASN A 270 10.56 -24.51 -4.51
CA ASN A 270 11.71 -25.27 -3.97
C ASN A 270 11.84 -25.12 -2.45
N VAL A 271 11.16 -24.13 -1.90
CA VAL A 271 11.18 -23.78 -0.47
C VAL A 271 9.75 -23.82 0.08
N LEU A 272 9.60 -23.71 1.40
CA LEU A 272 8.28 -23.67 2.01
C LEU A 272 7.49 -22.48 1.47
N PRO A 273 6.33 -22.71 0.85
CA PRO A 273 5.57 -21.61 0.27
C PRO A 273 4.76 -20.85 1.32
N GLN A 274 4.62 -19.55 1.11
CA GLN A 274 3.73 -18.73 1.92
C GLN A 274 2.27 -19.12 1.64
N GLY A 275 1.46 -19.17 2.69
CA GLY A 275 0.05 -19.53 2.58
C GLY A 275 -0.23 -21.03 2.56
N TRP A 276 0.77 -21.89 2.53
CA TRP A 276 0.61 -23.32 2.73
C TRP A 276 0.65 -23.63 4.23
N LYS A 277 -0.35 -24.34 4.70
CA LYS A 277 -0.50 -24.61 6.14
C LYS A 277 0.60 -25.52 6.71
N GLY A 278 1.25 -26.30 5.86
CA GLY A 278 2.41 -27.09 6.23
C GLY A 278 3.68 -26.27 6.53
N SER A 279 3.79 -25.05 6.00
CA SER A 279 4.98 -24.23 6.17
C SER A 279 5.24 -23.83 7.63
N PRO A 280 4.28 -23.28 8.39
CA PRO A 280 4.48 -22.99 9.80
C PRO A 280 4.71 -24.26 10.62
N ALA A 281 4.08 -25.38 10.25
CA ALA A 281 4.27 -26.66 10.92
C ALA A 281 5.70 -27.20 10.79
N ILE A 282 6.26 -27.12 9.60
CA ILE A 282 7.64 -27.55 9.34
C ILE A 282 8.64 -26.56 9.96
N PHE A 283 8.34 -25.27 9.91
CA PHE A 283 9.21 -24.23 10.44
C PHE A 283 9.12 -24.08 11.97
N GLN A 284 8.23 -24.80 12.65
CA GLN A 284 7.95 -24.66 14.08
C GLN A 284 9.21 -24.69 14.95
N SER A 285 10.10 -25.65 14.74
CA SER A 285 11.32 -25.77 15.53
C SER A 285 12.26 -24.57 15.36
N SER A 286 12.39 -24.06 14.15
CA SER A 286 13.20 -22.89 13.84
C SER A 286 12.60 -21.63 14.47
N MET A 287 11.28 -21.46 14.37
CA MET A 287 10.61 -20.32 14.98
C MET A 287 10.72 -20.35 16.50
N THR A 288 10.60 -21.52 17.10
CA THR A 288 10.78 -21.70 18.55
C THR A 288 12.17 -21.24 18.99
N LYS A 289 13.21 -21.65 18.25
CA LYS A 289 14.59 -21.21 18.53
C LYS A 289 14.75 -19.69 18.38
N ILE A 290 14.16 -19.10 17.35
CA ILE A 290 14.25 -17.67 17.10
C ILE A 290 13.56 -16.88 18.21
N LEU A 291 12.40 -17.33 18.68
CA LEU A 291 11.58 -16.66 19.67
C LEU A 291 12.00 -16.92 21.10
N GLU A 292 12.76 -17.98 21.37
CA GLU A 292 13.12 -18.39 22.73
C GLU A 292 13.78 -17.27 23.56
N PRO A 293 14.80 -16.54 23.07
CA PRO A 293 15.39 -15.45 23.82
C PRO A 293 14.41 -14.34 24.15
N PHE A 294 13.52 -14.03 23.23
CA PHE A 294 12.49 -13.01 23.43
C PHE A 294 11.44 -13.47 24.46
N ARG A 295 11.02 -14.73 24.40
CA ARG A 295 10.07 -15.30 25.37
C ARG A 295 10.61 -15.33 26.77
N GLU A 296 11.90 -15.68 26.94
CA GLU A 296 12.57 -15.68 28.24
C GLU A 296 12.63 -14.27 28.86
N GLN A 297 12.92 -13.27 28.05
CA GLN A 297 12.95 -11.86 28.49
C GLN A 297 11.57 -11.27 28.72
N ASN A 298 10.53 -11.82 28.07
CA ASN A 298 9.17 -11.30 28.11
C ASN A 298 8.16 -12.46 28.33
N PRO A 299 8.16 -13.06 29.54
CA PRO A 299 7.32 -14.23 29.82
C PRO A 299 5.83 -13.92 29.86
N ASP A 300 5.45 -12.64 29.95
CA ASP A 300 4.08 -12.14 29.93
C ASP A 300 3.48 -12.06 28.52
N MET A 301 4.31 -12.19 27.50
CA MET A 301 3.88 -12.15 26.10
C MET A 301 3.46 -13.54 25.60
N VAL A 302 2.31 -13.62 24.96
CA VAL A 302 1.83 -14.83 24.30
C VAL A 302 2.04 -14.68 22.79
N ILE A 303 2.73 -15.64 22.21
CA ILE A 303 3.06 -15.62 20.76
C ILE A 303 2.52 -16.91 20.12
N TYR A 304 1.72 -16.73 19.07
CA TYR A 304 1.15 -17.84 18.29
C TYR A 304 1.38 -17.60 16.80
N GLN A 305 1.81 -18.63 16.09
CA GLN A 305 1.99 -18.59 14.64
C GLN A 305 0.83 -19.28 13.94
N TYR A 306 0.21 -18.58 13.01
CA TYR A 306 -0.80 -19.16 12.13
C TYR A 306 -0.54 -18.70 10.69
N MET A 307 -0.41 -19.64 9.76
CA MET A 307 -0.02 -19.34 8.37
C MET A 307 1.24 -18.48 8.31
N ASP A 308 1.16 -17.38 7.62
CA ASP A 308 2.28 -16.43 7.47
C ASP A 308 2.33 -15.39 8.60
N ASP A 309 1.42 -15.47 9.56
CA ASP A 309 1.26 -14.43 10.58
C ASP A 309 1.67 -14.92 11.97
N LEU A 310 2.22 -13.98 12.72
CA LEU A 310 2.55 -14.15 14.12
C LEU A 310 1.60 -13.28 14.95
N TYR A 311 0.88 -13.92 15.87
CA TYR A 311 -0.05 -13.25 16.79
C TYR A 311 0.63 -13.05 18.13
N VAL A 312 0.80 -11.80 18.53
CA VAL A 312 1.52 -11.45 19.77
C VAL A 312 0.59 -10.72 20.71
N GLY A 313 0.29 -11.35 21.83
CA GLY A 313 -0.64 -10.84 22.83
C GLY A 313 0.00 -10.45 24.14
N SER A 314 -0.48 -9.37 24.77
CA SER A 314 -0.06 -8.95 26.10
C SER A 314 -1.20 -8.26 26.85
N ASP A 315 -1.05 -8.15 28.15
CA ASP A 315 -1.96 -7.40 29.02
C ASP A 315 -1.43 -5.99 29.35
N LEU A 316 -0.37 -5.57 28.70
CA LEU A 316 0.25 -4.26 28.88
C LEU A 316 -0.62 -3.14 28.30
N GLU A 317 -0.40 -1.92 28.78
CA GLU A 317 -0.96 -0.74 28.17
C GLU A 317 -0.50 -0.63 26.70
N ILE A 318 -1.33 0.02 25.87
CA ILE A 318 -1.10 0.03 24.43
C ILE A 318 0.27 0.60 24.04
N GLY A 319 0.74 1.63 24.73
CA GLY A 319 2.08 2.19 24.50
C GLY A 319 3.20 1.23 24.83
N GLN A 320 3.09 0.52 25.94
CA GLN A 320 4.05 -0.50 26.36
C GLN A 320 3.97 -1.73 25.44
N HIS A 321 2.78 -2.11 25.02
CA HIS A 321 2.58 -3.20 24.08
C HIS A 321 3.29 -2.90 22.76
N ARG A 322 3.10 -1.72 22.22
CA ARG A 322 3.78 -1.27 20.98
C ARG A 322 5.29 -1.28 21.10
N THR A 323 5.81 -0.88 22.25
CA THR A 323 7.25 -0.93 22.53
C THR A 323 7.77 -2.37 22.52
N LYS A 324 7.03 -3.30 23.11
CA LYS A 324 7.37 -4.73 23.09
C LYS A 324 7.31 -5.31 21.66
N ILE A 325 6.31 -4.91 20.90
CA ILE A 325 6.18 -5.32 19.48
C ILE A 325 7.38 -4.81 18.68
N GLU A 326 7.80 -3.57 18.90
CA GLU A 326 8.98 -3.03 18.22
C GLU A 326 10.27 -3.76 18.62
N LYS A 327 10.42 -4.12 19.89
CA LYS A 327 11.52 -4.98 20.35
C LYS A 327 11.51 -6.35 19.68
N LEU A 328 10.33 -6.95 19.54
CA LEU A 328 10.16 -8.21 18.84
C LEU A 328 10.53 -8.09 17.36
N ARG A 329 10.10 -7.03 16.71
CA ARG A 329 10.45 -6.76 15.31
C ARG A 329 11.96 -6.62 15.13
N GLN A 330 12.64 -5.90 16.03
CA GLN A 330 14.09 -5.79 16.03
C GLN A 330 14.77 -7.14 16.27
N HIS A 331 14.24 -7.94 17.18
CA HIS A 331 14.74 -9.28 17.44
C HIS A 331 14.60 -10.18 16.20
N LEU A 332 13.45 -10.15 15.54
CA LEU A 332 13.22 -10.90 14.29
C LEU A 332 14.13 -10.43 13.17
N LEU A 333 14.39 -9.12 13.09
CA LEU A 333 15.28 -8.55 12.08
C LEU A 333 16.72 -9.06 12.22
N ARG A 334 17.18 -9.30 13.46
CA ARG A 334 18.51 -9.90 13.72
C ARG A 334 18.66 -11.28 13.10
N TRP A 335 17.56 -11.99 12.93
CA TRP A 335 17.51 -13.30 12.27
C TRP A 335 17.20 -13.19 10.78
N GLY A 336 17.17 -11.97 10.23
CA GLY A 336 16.87 -11.71 8.83
C GLY A 336 15.40 -11.72 8.48
N LEU A 337 14.51 -11.72 9.47
CA LEU A 337 13.07 -11.70 9.27
C LEU A 337 12.57 -10.27 9.26
N THR A 338 12.10 -9.81 8.11
CA THR A 338 11.51 -8.48 7.98
C THR A 338 10.01 -8.55 8.30
N THR A 339 9.55 -7.57 9.04
CA THR A 339 8.14 -7.41 9.38
C THR A 339 7.68 -6.04 8.90
N PRO A 340 6.37 -5.84 8.62
CA PRO A 340 5.87 -4.54 8.17
C PRO A 340 6.16 -3.41 9.15
N ASP A 341 6.62 -2.28 8.64
CA ASP A 341 6.91 -1.09 9.43
C ASP A 341 5.65 -0.24 9.59
N LYS A 342 5.43 0.27 10.82
CA LYS A 342 4.29 1.11 11.19
C LYS A 342 4.34 2.55 10.68
N LYS A 343 5.45 2.98 10.08
CA LYS A 343 5.71 4.40 9.80
C LYS A 343 5.01 4.99 8.58
N HIS A 344 4.29 4.19 7.80
CA HIS A 344 3.82 4.63 6.48
C HIS A 344 2.33 4.93 6.37
N GLN A 345 1.59 4.91 7.47
CA GLN A 345 0.16 5.15 7.37
C GLN A 345 -0.28 6.46 7.98
N LYS A 346 -0.95 7.25 7.16
CA LYS A 346 -1.36 8.62 7.52
C LYS A 346 -2.87 8.82 7.62
N GLU A 347 -3.70 7.82 7.31
CA GLU A 347 -5.17 7.97 7.28
C GLU A 347 -5.92 6.92 8.10
N PRO A 348 -6.93 7.32 8.90
CA PRO A 348 -7.84 6.36 9.52
C PRO A 348 -8.83 5.75 8.48
N PRO A 349 -9.31 4.53 8.65
CA PRO A 349 -9.05 3.65 9.79
C PRO A 349 -7.66 3.03 9.71
N PHE A 350 -6.97 3.09 10.80
CA PHE A 350 -5.61 2.56 10.89
C PHE A 350 -5.61 1.02 10.87
N LEU A 351 -6.04 0.43 9.77
CA LEU A 351 -6.07 -1.01 9.53
C LEU A 351 -4.69 -1.65 9.56
N TRP A 352 -3.67 -0.86 9.45
CA TRP A 352 -2.27 -1.18 9.36
C TRP A 352 -1.50 -1.11 10.67
N MET A 353 -2.07 -0.51 11.69
CA MET A 353 -1.45 -0.52 13.02
C MET A 353 -1.48 -1.93 13.60
N GLY A 354 -0.83 -2.83 12.87
CA GLY A 354 -0.60 -4.20 13.26
C GLY A 354 -1.87 -4.88 13.67
N TYR A 355 -3.01 -4.58 13.03
CA TYR A 355 -4.23 -5.14 13.54
C TYR A 355 -4.18 -5.27 15.05
N GLU A 356 -4.09 -4.16 15.75
CA GLU A 356 -4.19 -4.22 17.19
C GLU A 356 -5.61 -4.65 17.54
N LEU A 357 -5.70 -5.88 17.97
CA LEU A 357 -6.94 -6.49 18.42
C LEU A 357 -7.04 -6.36 19.93
N HIS A 358 -8.24 -6.25 20.43
CA HIS A 358 -8.50 -6.20 21.87
C HIS A 358 -9.45 -7.32 22.26
N PRO A 359 -8.96 -8.59 22.32
CA PRO A 359 -9.81 -9.75 22.57
C PRO A 359 -10.57 -9.72 23.90
N ASP A 360 -10.03 -9.06 24.92
CA ASP A 360 -10.68 -8.91 26.23
C ASP A 360 -11.99 -8.12 26.16
N LYS A 361 -12.14 -7.27 25.13
CA LYS A 361 -13.35 -6.48 24.88
C LYS A 361 -14.38 -7.18 24.02
N TRP A 362 -14.07 -8.36 23.50
CA TRP A 362 -14.99 -9.13 22.68
C TRP A 362 -16.08 -9.72 23.57
N THR A 363 -17.29 -9.25 23.36
CA THR A 363 -18.47 -9.68 24.13
C THR A 363 -19.39 -10.53 23.27
N VAL A 364 -19.98 -11.53 23.90
CA VAL A 364 -21.06 -12.30 23.28
C VAL A 364 -22.30 -11.40 23.24
N GLN A 365 -22.96 -11.34 22.10
CA GLN A 365 -24.21 -10.58 21.98
C GLN A 365 -25.36 -11.42 22.52
N PRO A 366 -26.00 -10.97 23.60
CA PRO A 366 -27.18 -11.66 24.12
C PRO A 366 -28.39 -11.36 23.22
N ILE A 367 -29.33 -12.29 23.18
CA ILE A 367 -30.64 -12.05 22.63
C ILE A 367 -31.37 -11.13 23.61
N VAL A 368 -31.71 -9.93 23.16
CA VAL A 368 -32.40 -8.94 23.99
C VAL A 368 -33.86 -8.84 23.56
N LEU A 369 -34.75 -8.96 24.52
CA LEU A 369 -36.18 -8.75 24.31
C LEU A 369 -36.52 -7.28 24.55
N PRO A 370 -37.44 -6.70 23.78
CA PRO A 370 -37.82 -5.32 23.98
C PRO A 370 -38.53 -5.12 25.31
N GLU A 371 -38.24 -3.98 25.95
CA GLU A 371 -38.93 -3.56 27.15
C GLU A 371 -39.96 -2.45 26.79
N LYS A 372 -41.21 -2.69 27.05
CA LYS A 372 -42.28 -1.77 26.71
C LYS A 372 -43.25 -1.66 27.84
N ASP A 373 -43.80 -0.45 28.06
CA ASP A 373 -44.84 -0.19 29.05
C ASP A 373 -46.20 -0.62 28.54
N SER A 374 -46.40 -0.54 27.24
CA SER A 374 -47.62 -1.01 26.57
C SER A 374 -47.27 -1.87 25.35
N TRP A 375 -48.00 -2.97 25.23
CA TRP A 375 -47.80 -3.93 24.18
C TRP A 375 -48.96 -3.95 23.22
N THR A 376 -48.72 -3.72 21.93
CA THR A 376 -49.72 -3.91 20.86
C THR A 376 -49.73 -5.37 20.40
N VAL A 377 -50.80 -5.76 19.70
CA VAL A 377 -50.89 -7.08 19.09
C VAL A 377 -49.68 -7.38 18.23
N ASN A 378 -49.24 -6.41 17.43
CA ASN A 378 -48.04 -6.55 16.57
C ASN A 378 -46.77 -6.76 17.40
N ASP A 379 -46.60 -6.04 18.51
CA ASP A 379 -45.47 -6.18 19.40
C ASP A 379 -45.38 -7.59 20.02
N ILE A 380 -46.55 -8.12 20.44
CA ILE A 380 -46.63 -9.46 21.02
C ILE A 380 -46.38 -10.52 19.96
N GLN A 381 -46.88 -10.36 18.75
CA GLN A 381 -46.63 -11.28 17.65
C GLN A 381 -45.13 -11.34 17.32
N LYS A 382 -44.46 -10.20 17.26
CA LYS A 382 -43.01 -10.13 17.04
C LYS A 382 -42.23 -10.79 18.19
N LEU A 383 -42.66 -10.54 19.42
CA LEU A 383 -42.05 -11.14 20.62
C LEU A 383 -42.20 -12.65 20.62
N VAL A 384 -43.37 -13.17 20.32
CA VAL A 384 -43.63 -14.63 20.26
C VAL A 384 -42.83 -15.25 19.13
N GLY A 385 -42.72 -14.63 17.97
CA GLY A 385 -41.90 -15.11 16.87
C GLY A 385 -40.42 -15.20 17.26
N LYS A 386 -39.90 -14.16 17.92
CA LYS A 386 -38.51 -14.12 18.37
C LYS A 386 -38.23 -15.16 19.46
N LEU A 387 -39.14 -15.33 20.42
CA LEU A 387 -39.02 -16.34 21.47
C LEU A 387 -39.13 -17.77 20.93
N ASN A 388 -40.04 -17.99 19.98
CA ASN A 388 -40.14 -19.31 19.33
C ASN A 388 -38.86 -19.68 18.59
N TRP A 389 -38.27 -18.69 17.89
CA TRP A 389 -36.97 -18.87 17.28
C TRP A 389 -35.88 -19.14 18.33
N ALA A 390 -35.86 -18.36 19.41
CA ALA A 390 -34.90 -18.53 20.50
C ALA A 390 -35.05 -19.87 21.24
N SER A 391 -36.22 -20.49 21.21
CA SER A 391 -36.45 -21.79 21.85
C SER A 391 -35.63 -22.93 21.23
N GLN A 392 -35.17 -22.75 20.00
CA GLN A 392 -34.28 -23.69 19.35
C GLN A 392 -32.86 -23.66 19.95
N ILE A 393 -32.50 -22.50 20.49
CA ILE A 393 -31.21 -22.26 21.13
C ILE A 393 -31.31 -22.50 22.64
N TYR A 394 -32.39 -22.06 23.25
CA TYR A 394 -32.67 -22.18 24.68
C TYR A 394 -33.94 -23.01 24.90
N PRO A 395 -33.81 -24.31 25.16
CA PRO A 395 -34.98 -25.21 25.25
C PRO A 395 -35.99 -24.89 26.36
N GLY A 396 -35.56 -24.10 27.38
CA GLY A 396 -36.41 -23.69 28.48
C GLY A 396 -37.40 -22.57 28.17
N ILE A 397 -37.31 -21.96 26.99
CA ILE A 397 -38.17 -20.84 26.60
C ILE A 397 -39.57 -21.35 26.29
N LYS A 398 -40.56 -20.64 26.85
CA LYS A 398 -41.99 -20.97 26.71
C LYS A 398 -42.75 -19.73 26.20
N VAL A 399 -43.73 -19.94 25.34
CA VAL A 399 -44.53 -18.86 24.76
C VAL A 399 -46.04 -19.07 25.00
N LYS A 400 -46.42 -20.06 25.78
CA LYS A 400 -47.81 -20.46 25.98
C LYS A 400 -48.68 -19.34 26.46
N GLN A 401 -48.27 -18.64 27.52
CA GLN A 401 -49.08 -17.56 28.09
C GLN A 401 -49.14 -16.31 27.21
N LEU A 402 -48.06 -16.02 26.51
CA LEU A 402 -48.02 -14.92 25.54
C LEU A 402 -48.89 -15.19 24.33
N CYS A 403 -48.92 -16.43 23.83
CA CYS A 403 -49.78 -16.86 22.73
C CYS A 403 -51.29 -16.77 23.10
N LYS A 404 -51.62 -17.01 24.37
CA LYS A 404 -53.01 -16.84 24.86
C LYS A 404 -53.54 -15.42 24.69
N LEU A 405 -52.69 -14.42 24.75
CA LEU A 405 -53.04 -13.01 24.56
C LEU A 405 -53.40 -12.71 23.10
N LEU A 406 -53.02 -13.53 22.18
CA LEU A 406 -53.24 -13.36 20.76
C LEU A 406 -54.50 -14.10 20.24
N ARG A 407 -55.31 -14.71 21.14
CA ARG A 407 -56.51 -15.40 20.76
C ARG A 407 -57.54 -14.46 20.17
N GLY A 408 -58.17 -14.87 19.07
CA GLY A 408 -59.16 -14.10 18.34
C GLY A 408 -58.56 -13.14 17.30
N THR A 409 -59.42 -12.59 16.45
CA THR A 409 -58.99 -11.66 15.41
C THR A 409 -58.99 -10.23 16.00
N LYS A 410 -57.79 -9.63 16.04
CA LYS A 410 -57.59 -8.28 16.61
C LYS A 410 -56.84 -7.39 15.66
N ALA A 411 -56.99 -6.07 15.77
CA ALA A 411 -56.20 -5.12 15.02
C ALA A 411 -54.76 -5.11 15.50
N LEU A 412 -53.78 -4.98 14.60
CA LEU A 412 -52.37 -4.98 14.93
C LEU A 412 -51.97 -3.84 15.88
N THR A 413 -52.71 -2.76 15.86
CA THR A 413 -52.44 -1.57 16.70
C THR A 413 -53.13 -1.60 18.06
N GLU A 414 -53.96 -2.60 18.31
CA GLU A 414 -54.68 -2.75 19.59
C GLU A 414 -53.69 -3.05 20.73
N VAL A 415 -53.79 -2.29 21.79
CA VAL A 415 -53.00 -2.48 23.01
C VAL A 415 -53.60 -3.61 23.83
N ILE A 416 -52.84 -4.60 24.18
CA ILE A 416 -53.25 -5.74 25.01
C ILE A 416 -52.48 -5.63 26.32
N PRO A 417 -53.24 -5.58 27.49
CA PRO A 417 -52.59 -5.68 28.75
C PRO A 417 -52.04 -7.11 28.96
N LEU A 418 -50.78 -7.20 29.48
CA LEU A 418 -50.21 -8.48 29.81
C LEU A 418 -50.85 -9.05 31.10
N THR A 419 -51.22 -10.31 31.05
CA THR A 419 -51.67 -11.02 32.26
C THR A 419 -50.50 -11.28 33.17
N GLU A 420 -50.72 -11.54 34.47
CA GLU A 420 -49.65 -11.88 35.42
C GLU A 420 -48.89 -13.12 34.96
N GLU A 421 -49.56 -14.09 34.41
CA GLU A 421 -48.93 -15.30 33.86
C GLU A 421 -48.04 -14.96 32.65
N ALA A 422 -48.47 -14.08 31.79
CA ALA A 422 -47.68 -13.63 30.64
C ALA A 422 -46.46 -12.80 31.05
N GLU A 423 -46.61 -11.92 32.03
CA GLU A 423 -45.45 -11.17 32.60
C GLU A 423 -44.43 -12.06 33.28
N LEU A 424 -44.90 -13.07 34.00
CA LEU A 424 -44.03 -14.06 34.63
C LEU A 424 -43.27 -14.88 33.55
N GLU A 425 -43.95 -15.35 32.54
CA GLU A 425 -43.36 -16.06 31.44
C GLU A 425 -42.30 -15.22 30.71
N LEU A 426 -42.60 -13.94 30.44
CA LEU A 426 -41.65 -13.03 29.84
C LEU A 426 -40.42 -12.78 30.71
N ALA A 427 -40.63 -12.62 32.04
CA ALA A 427 -39.54 -12.44 32.98
C ALA A 427 -38.66 -13.69 33.07
N GLU A 428 -39.25 -14.85 33.12
CA GLU A 428 -38.53 -16.14 33.09
C GLU A 428 -37.72 -16.30 31.81
N ASN A 429 -38.30 -15.97 30.65
CA ASN A 429 -37.61 -16.00 29.37
C ASN A 429 -36.43 -15.01 29.35
N ARG A 430 -36.56 -13.80 29.91
CA ARG A 430 -35.46 -12.84 30.04
C ARG A 430 -34.31 -13.41 30.85
N GLU A 431 -34.61 -14.07 31.95
CA GLU A 431 -33.59 -14.70 32.80
C GLU A 431 -32.87 -15.83 32.06
N ILE A 432 -33.61 -16.67 31.34
CA ILE A 432 -33.02 -17.73 30.53
C ILE A 432 -32.08 -17.18 29.46
N LEU A 433 -32.46 -16.08 28.80
CA LEU A 433 -31.64 -15.45 27.76
C LEU A 433 -30.39 -14.74 28.30
N LYS A 434 -30.32 -14.44 29.61
CA LYS A 434 -29.11 -13.91 30.23
C LYS A 434 -28.05 -14.98 30.46
N GLU A 435 -28.44 -16.24 30.57
CA GLU A 435 -27.54 -17.34 30.84
C GLU A 435 -26.82 -17.78 29.56
N PRO A 436 -25.54 -18.26 29.66
CA PRO A 436 -24.88 -18.85 28.52
C PRO A 436 -25.59 -20.12 28.06
N VAL A 437 -25.54 -20.37 26.78
CA VAL A 437 -26.12 -21.57 26.18
C VAL A 437 -25.43 -22.81 26.73
N HIS A 438 -26.21 -23.74 27.32
CA HIS A 438 -25.69 -24.99 27.85
C HIS A 438 -25.30 -25.97 26.73
N GLY A 439 -24.22 -26.72 26.95
CA GLY A 439 -23.76 -27.75 26.05
C GLY A 439 -23.06 -27.25 24.81
N VAL A 440 -22.68 -25.95 24.77
CA VAL A 440 -21.91 -25.38 23.68
C VAL A 440 -20.46 -25.31 24.10
N TYR A 441 -19.66 -26.21 23.55
CA TYR A 441 -18.21 -26.17 23.71
C TYR A 441 -17.56 -26.52 22.36
N TYR A 442 -16.36 -26.01 22.18
CA TYR A 442 -15.62 -26.19 20.96
C TYR A 442 -15.03 -27.60 20.86
N ASP A 443 -15.29 -28.27 19.74
CA ASP A 443 -14.71 -29.57 19.41
C ASP A 443 -13.63 -29.39 18.34
N PRO A 444 -12.34 -29.58 18.65
CA PRO A 444 -11.25 -29.39 17.68
C PRO A 444 -11.33 -30.29 16.45
N SER A 445 -12.05 -31.42 16.50
CA SER A 445 -12.18 -32.33 15.38
C SER A 445 -13.20 -31.90 14.33
N LYS A 446 -14.05 -30.92 14.64
CA LYS A 446 -15.10 -30.43 13.76
C LYS A 446 -14.74 -29.07 13.15
N ASP A 447 -15.28 -28.81 11.98
CA ASP A 447 -15.10 -27.53 11.31
C ASP A 447 -15.90 -26.42 12.00
N LEU A 448 -15.33 -25.22 11.99
CA LEU A 448 -16.04 -24.00 12.38
C LEU A 448 -16.82 -23.48 11.18
N ILE A 449 -18.04 -23.01 11.43
CA ILE A 449 -18.90 -22.38 10.42
C ILE A 449 -19.21 -20.98 10.90
N ALA A 450 -19.02 -19.99 10.02
CA ALA A 450 -19.38 -18.60 10.28
C ALA A 450 -20.45 -18.17 9.28
N GLU A 451 -21.56 -17.72 9.78
CA GLU A 451 -22.66 -17.21 8.96
C GLU A 451 -22.80 -15.71 9.20
N ILE A 452 -22.97 -14.95 8.13
CA ILE A 452 -23.08 -13.48 8.17
C ILE A 452 -24.42 -13.09 7.59
N GLN A 453 -25.10 -12.14 8.27
CA GLN A 453 -26.35 -11.54 7.78
C GLN A 453 -26.20 -10.03 7.74
N LYS A 454 -26.77 -9.41 6.71
CA LYS A 454 -26.92 -7.97 6.64
C LYS A 454 -28.18 -7.55 7.43
N GLN A 455 -28.00 -6.69 8.43
CA GLN A 455 -29.11 -6.21 9.27
C GLN A 455 -29.68 -4.87 8.83
N GLY A 456 -28.89 -4.05 8.17
CA GLY A 456 -29.28 -2.74 7.71
C GLY A 456 -28.11 -2.03 7.05
N GLN A 457 -28.23 -0.74 6.82
CA GLN A 457 -27.14 0.02 6.21
C GLN A 457 -25.92 0.05 7.13
N GLY A 458 -24.85 -0.58 6.69
CA GLY A 458 -23.60 -0.65 7.42
C GLY A 458 -23.60 -1.50 8.67
N GLN A 459 -24.65 -2.29 8.90
CA GLN A 459 -24.77 -3.16 10.06
C GLN A 459 -24.86 -4.62 9.65
N TRP A 460 -24.01 -5.44 10.25
CA TRP A 460 -23.87 -6.85 9.95
C TRP A 460 -23.84 -7.64 11.25
N THR A 461 -24.46 -8.81 11.24
CA THR A 461 -24.37 -9.76 12.36
C THR A 461 -23.75 -11.06 11.89
N TYR A 462 -23.08 -11.74 12.80
CA TYR A 462 -22.51 -13.04 12.50
C TYR A 462 -22.63 -14.00 13.68
N GLN A 463 -22.67 -15.29 13.34
CA GLN A 463 -22.64 -16.37 14.29
C GLN A 463 -21.57 -17.37 13.87
N ILE A 464 -20.79 -17.84 14.84
CA ILE A 464 -19.78 -18.87 14.63
C ILE A 464 -20.25 -20.11 15.41
N TYR A 465 -20.40 -21.22 14.71
CA TYR A 465 -20.90 -22.45 15.28
C TYR A 465 -20.25 -23.69 14.65
N GLN A 466 -20.40 -24.84 15.25
CA GLN A 466 -20.04 -26.13 14.68
C GLN A 466 -21.28 -26.96 14.39
N GLU A 467 -22.31 -26.83 15.20
CA GLU A 467 -23.64 -27.42 15.00
C GLU A 467 -24.70 -26.33 14.98
N PRO A 468 -25.74 -26.45 14.14
CA PRO A 468 -26.80 -25.43 14.06
C PRO A 468 -27.39 -25.08 15.42
N PHE A 469 -27.66 -23.79 15.64
CA PHE A 469 -28.21 -23.24 16.88
C PHE A 469 -27.32 -23.34 18.12
N LYS A 470 -26.18 -23.97 18.03
CA LYS A 470 -25.20 -24.03 19.12
C LYS A 470 -24.06 -23.05 18.86
N ASN A 471 -24.33 -21.76 18.97
CA ASN A 471 -23.38 -20.73 18.65
C ASN A 471 -22.24 -20.68 19.67
N LEU A 472 -21.00 -20.79 19.18
CA LEU A 472 -19.79 -20.60 19.98
C LEU A 472 -19.52 -19.11 20.22
N LYS A 473 -19.83 -18.29 19.22
CA LYS A 473 -19.69 -16.85 19.33
C LYS A 473 -20.68 -16.17 18.39
N THR A 474 -21.22 -15.05 18.85
CA THR A 474 -22.04 -14.16 18.06
C THR A 474 -21.46 -12.75 18.15
N GLY A 475 -21.64 -11.94 17.12
CA GLY A 475 -21.12 -10.61 17.14
C GLY A 475 -21.76 -9.72 16.09
N LYS A 476 -21.39 -8.45 16.16
CA LYS A 476 -21.77 -7.44 15.19
C LYS A 476 -20.55 -6.85 14.54
N TYR A 477 -20.67 -6.55 13.27
CA TYR A 477 -19.74 -5.73 12.55
C TYR A 477 -20.45 -4.47 12.10
N ALA A 478 -19.94 -3.31 12.50
CA ALA A 478 -20.43 -2.03 12.07
C ALA A 478 -19.52 -1.46 10.99
N ARG A 479 -20.12 -0.79 10.03
CA ARG A 479 -19.44 -0.04 8.99
C ARG A 479 -18.41 0.90 9.61
N ARG A 480 -17.19 0.87 9.09
CA ARG A 480 -16.19 1.87 9.42
C ARG A 480 -16.55 3.21 8.77
N ARG A 481 -16.16 4.31 9.43
CA ARG A 481 -16.36 5.66 8.93
C ARG A 481 -15.73 5.82 7.55
N GLY A 482 -16.54 5.82 6.53
CA GLY A 482 -16.19 6.17 5.18
C GLY A 482 -17.38 6.88 4.57
N ALA A 483 -17.15 8.01 3.89
CA ALA A 483 -18.22 8.76 3.27
C ALA A 483 -18.96 7.95 2.19
N HIS A 484 -18.22 7.04 1.53
CA HIS A 484 -18.69 6.25 0.41
C HIS A 484 -18.27 4.79 0.58
N THR A 485 -19.22 3.88 0.56
CA THR A 485 -18.96 2.46 0.78
C THR A 485 -19.95 1.59 0.02
N ASN A 486 -19.60 0.33 -0.20
CA ASN A 486 -20.52 -0.66 -0.73
C ASN A 486 -20.63 -1.90 0.18
N ASP A 487 -21.70 -2.64 0.05
CA ASP A 487 -21.98 -3.79 0.90
C ASP A 487 -20.95 -4.92 0.70
N ILE A 488 -20.46 -5.12 -0.53
CA ILE A 488 -19.49 -6.18 -0.82
C ILE A 488 -18.17 -5.90 -0.12
N LYS A 489 -17.73 -4.66 -0.13
CA LYS A 489 -16.51 -4.24 0.59
C LYS A 489 -16.67 -4.44 2.09
N GLN A 490 -17.81 -4.05 2.64
CA GLN A 490 -18.12 -4.28 4.06
C GLN A 490 -18.16 -5.76 4.40
N LEU A 491 -18.75 -6.59 3.54
CA LEU A 491 -18.77 -8.03 3.73
C LEU A 491 -17.37 -8.61 3.71
N THR A 492 -16.51 -8.15 2.83
CA THR A 492 -15.09 -8.54 2.76
C THR A 492 -14.37 -8.20 4.06
N GLU A 493 -14.56 -7.00 4.57
CA GLU A 493 -13.99 -6.57 5.86
C GLU A 493 -14.51 -7.40 7.03
N ALA A 494 -15.80 -7.70 7.04
CA ALA A 494 -16.41 -8.56 8.05
C ALA A 494 -15.82 -9.98 8.01
N VAL A 495 -15.64 -10.55 6.84
CA VAL A 495 -15.01 -11.87 6.67
C VAL A 495 -13.59 -11.86 7.22
N GLN A 496 -12.80 -10.84 6.91
CA GLN A 496 -11.44 -10.70 7.43
C GLN A 496 -11.42 -10.59 8.95
N LYS A 497 -12.30 -9.77 9.52
CA LYS A 497 -12.43 -9.60 10.98
C LYS A 497 -12.80 -10.91 11.66
N ILE A 498 -13.82 -11.60 11.18
CA ILE A 498 -14.32 -12.86 11.77
C ILE A 498 -13.25 -13.94 11.67
N THR A 499 -12.54 -14.02 10.57
CA THR A 499 -11.45 -14.99 10.42
C THR A 499 -10.34 -14.70 11.42
N THR A 500 -9.95 -13.45 11.59
CA THR A 500 -8.94 -13.07 12.58
C THR A 500 -9.37 -13.43 13.99
N GLU A 501 -10.62 -13.13 14.36
CA GLU A 501 -11.18 -13.53 15.65
C GLU A 501 -11.15 -15.06 15.85
N SER A 502 -11.51 -15.81 14.82
CA SER A 502 -11.51 -17.27 14.86
C SER A 502 -10.11 -17.84 15.06
N ILE A 503 -9.11 -17.26 14.39
CA ILE A 503 -7.70 -17.67 14.57
C ILE A 503 -7.25 -17.39 16.00
N VAL A 504 -7.58 -16.23 16.55
CA VAL A 504 -7.20 -15.85 17.92
C VAL A 504 -7.88 -16.76 18.95
N VAL A 505 -9.16 -17.09 18.77
CA VAL A 505 -9.93 -17.86 19.77
C VAL A 505 -9.69 -19.36 19.62
N TRP A 506 -9.68 -19.90 18.40
CA TRP A 506 -9.65 -21.35 18.17
C TRP A 506 -8.45 -21.86 17.36
N GLY A 507 -7.66 -20.97 16.77
CA GLY A 507 -6.54 -21.36 15.92
C GLY A 507 -6.95 -21.99 14.59
N LYS A 508 -8.16 -21.72 14.15
CA LYS A 508 -8.72 -22.20 12.86
C LYS A 508 -9.43 -21.09 12.12
N THR A 509 -9.45 -21.20 10.80
CA THR A 509 -10.32 -20.37 9.98
C THR A 509 -11.69 -21.03 9.83
N PRO A 510 -12.80 -20.30 9.91
CA PRO A 510 -14.13 -20.87 9.69
C PRO A 510 -14.41 -21.04 8.21
N LYS A 511 -15.36 -21.92 7.90
CA LYS A 511 -16.00 -21.98 6.59
C LYS A 511 -17.17 -20.99 6.60
N PHE A 512 -17.20 -20.09 5.64
CA PHE A 512 -18.18 -19.02 5.64
C PHE A 512 -19.45 -19.40 4.87
N LYS A 513 -20.59 -18.99 5.42
CA LYS A 513 -21.88 -18.95 4.74
C LYS A 513 -22.21 -17.48 4.49
N LEU A 514 -22.13 -17.05 3.25
CA LEU A 514 -22.25 -15.66 2.87
C LEU A 514 -23.51 -15.38 2.05
N PRO A 515 -24.22 -14.27 2.32
CA PRO A 515 -25.42 -13.89 1.57
C PRO A 515 -25.07 -13.18 0.25
N ILE A 516 -24.25 -13.81 -0.56
CA ILE A 516 -23.78 -13.28 -1.84
C ILE A 516 -23.59 -14.39 -2.85
N GLN A 517 -23.98 -14.16 -4.07
CA GLN A 517 -23.77 -15.09 -5.17
C GLN A 517 -22.29 -15.28 -5.44
N LYS A 518 -21.91 -16.50 -5.80
CA LYS A 518 -20.53 -16.91 -5.98
C LYS A 518 -19.80 -16.08 -7.02
N GLU A 519 -20.45 -15.81 -8.14
CA GLU A 519 -19.91 -15.00 -9.23
C GLU A 519 -19.63 -13.56 -8.78
N THR A 520 -20.56 -12.97 -8.05
CA THR A 520 -20.44 -11.61 -7.54
C THR A 520 -19.25 -11.50 -6.59
N TRP A 521 -19.10 -12.45 -5.68
CA TRP A 521 -18.00 -12.47 -4.73
C TRP A 521 -16.65 -12.67 -5.44
N GLU A 522 -16.53 -13.63 -6.34
CA GLU A 522 -15.30 -13.93 -7.06
C GLU A 522 -14.80 -12.74 -7.90
N THR A 523 -15.72 -11.95 -8.47
CA THR A 523 -15.35 -10.76 -9.24
C THR A 523 -14.74 -9.67 -8.36
N TRP A 524 -15.11 -9.62 -7.11
CA TRP A 524 -14.81 -8.49 -6.24
C TRP A 524 -13.70 -8.72 -5.23
N TRP A 525 -13.66 -9.90 -4.58
CA TRP A 525 -12.80 -10.09 -3.40
C TRP A 525 -11.29 -10.00 -3.70
N THR A 526 -10.85 -10.41 -4.86
CA THR A 526 -9.44 -10.39 -5.24
C THR A 526 -8.85 -8.97 -5.27
N GLU A 527 -9.68 -7.95 -5.50
CA GLU A 527 -9.25 -6.55 -5.53
C GLU A 527 -9.10 -5.94 -4.13
N TYR A 528 -9.84 -6.44 -3.15
CA TYR A 528 -9.93 -5.87 -1.81
C TYR A 528 -9.36 -6.74 -0.70
N TRP A 529 -8.89 -7.93 -1.04
CA TRP A 529 -8.35 -8.86 -0.07
C TRP A 529 -6.97 -8.43 0.42
N GLN A 530 -6.75 -8.44 1.73
CA GLN A 530 -5.50 -7.95 2.35
C GLN A 530 -4.87 -8.96 3.32
N ALA A 531 -5.54 -10.06 3.62
CA ALA A 531 -5.01 -11.07 4.53
C ALA A 531 -4.07 -12.05 3.82
N THR A 532 -3.24 -12.74 4.58
CA THR A 532 -2.30 -13.74 4.07
C THR A 532 -2.92 -15.12 3.88
N TRP A 533 -4.14 -15.29 4.34
CA TRP A 533 -4.94 -16.52 4.26
C TRP A 533 -6.22 -16.25 3.47
N ILE A 534 -6.80 -17.31 2.94
CA ILE A 534 -8.03 -17.26 2.13
C ILE A 534 -9.04 -18.24 2.74
N PRO A 535 -10.22 -17.78 3.19
CA PRO A 535 -11.22 -18.66 3.78
C PRO A 535 -12.01 -19.45 2.72
N GLU A 536 -12.51 -20.59 3.12
CA GLU A 536 -13.51 -21.32 2.36
C GLU A 536 -14.89 -20.72 2.59
N TRP A 537 -15.74 -20.73 1.59
CA TRP A 537 -17.07 -20.16 1.71
C TRP A 537 -18.09 -20.82 0.77
N GLU A 538 -19.36 -20.67 1.10
CA GLU A 538 -20.49 -21.07 0.27
C GLU A 538 -21.58 -20.02 0.32
N PHE A 539 -22.43 -20.02 -0.69
CA PHE A 539 -23.59 -19.13 -0.76
C PHE A 539 -24.71 -19.62 0.14
N VAL A 540 -25.32 -18.70 0.91
CA VAL A 540 -26.54 -18.96 1.65
C VAL A 540 -27.64 -18.00 1.18
N ASN A 541 -28.77 -18.52 0.75
CA ASN A 541 -29.87 -17.72 0.25
C ASN A 541 -30.74 -17.17 1.38
N THR A 542 -30.18 -16.26 2.15
CA THR A 542 -30.88 -15.56 3.25
C THR A 542 -30.96 -14.08 2.95
N PRO A 543 -32.12 -13.54 2.53
CA PRO A 543 -32.26 -12.12 2.28
C PRO A 543 -32.08 -11.26 3.54
N PRO A 544 -31.55 -10.02 3.42
CA PRO A 544 -31.20 -9.37 2.16
C PRO A 544 -29.86 -9.88 1.60
N LEU A 545 -29.84 -10.14 0.30
CA LEU A 545 -28.63 -10.56 -0.39
C LEU A 545 -27.75 -9.37 -0.74
N VAL A 546 -26.46 -9.56 -0.71
CA VAL A 546 -25.48 -8.59 -1.16
C VAL A 546 -25.31 -8.73 -2.67
N LYS A 547 -25.38 -7.64 -3.39
CA LYS A 547 -25.22 -7.63 -4.84
C LYS A 547 -24.51 -6.36 -5.30
N LEU A 548 -23.98 -6.39 -6.53
CA LEU A 548 -23.59 -5.20 -7.25
C LEU A 548 -24.84 -4.53 -7.81
N TRP A 549 -25.15 -3.33 -7.33
CA TRP A 549 -26.33 -2.60 -7.73
C TRP A 549 -26.20 -2.00 -9.12
N TYR A 550 -24.98 -1.71 -9.54
CA TYR A 550 -24.65 -1.21 -10.86
C TYR A 550 -23.22 -1.62 -11.22
N GLN A 551 -22.95 -1.70 -12.51
CA GLN A 551 -21.59 -1.93 -13.03
C GLN A 551 -21.32 -0.90 -14.11
N LEU A 552 -20.12 -0.32 -14.06
CA LEU A 552 -19.66 0.59 -15.09
C LEU A 552 -19.06 -0.23 -16.24
N GLU A 553 -19.30 0.21 -17.47
CA GLU A 553 -18.73 -0.42 -18.64
C GLU A 553 -17.21 -0.18 -18.70
N LYS A 554 -16.48 -1.12 -19.28
CA LYS A 554 -15.02 -1.02 -19.44
C LYS A 554 -14.62 -0.23 -20.67
N GLU A 555 -15.50 -0.15 -21.65
CA GLU A 555 -15.28 0.54 -22.91
C GLU A 555 -16.48 1.42 -23.24
N PRO A 556 -16.28 2.49 -24.06
CA PRO A 556 -17.38 3.32 -24.50
C PRO A 556 -18.50 2.52 -25.17
N ILE A 557 -19.73 2.94 -24.95
CA ILE A 557 -20.92 2.29 -25.47
C ILE A 557 -21.18 2.80 -26.88
N VAL A 558 -21.18 1.92 -27.85
CA VAL A 558 -21.46 2.28 -29.25
C VAL A 558 -22.96 2.63 -29.40
N GLY A 559 -23.24 3.76 -30.02
CA GLY A 559 -24.61 4.24 -30.24
C GLY A 559 -25.24 4.99 -29.09
N ALA A 560 -24.58 5.05 -27.93
CA ALA A 560 -25.05 5.83 -26.80
C ALA A 560 -24.62 7.29 -26.92
N GLU A 561 -25.48 8.20 -26.43
CA GLU A 561 -25.14 9.61 -26.38
C GLU A 561 -24.00 9.87 -25.40
N THR A 562 -23.06 10.72 -25.79
CA THR A 562 -21.93 11.12 -24.96
C THR A 562 -22.17 12.47 -24.32
N PHE A 563 -22.17 12.51 -22.99
CA PHE A 563 -22.33 13.71 -22.21
C PHE A 563 -20.99 14.20 -21.68
N TYR A 564 -20.60 15.38 -22.08
CA TYR A 564 -19.45 16.09 -21.53
C TYR A 564 -19.96 16.97 -20.40
N VAL A 565 -19.53 16.68 -19.20
CA VAL A 565 -20.03 17.33 -17.99
C VAL A 565 -18.97 18.17 -17.31
N ASP A 566 -19.39 19.25 -16.68
CA ASP A 566 -18.51 20.08 -15.86
C ASP A 566 -19.33 20.85 -14.82
N GLY A 567 -18.67 21.21 -13.74
CA GLY A 567 -19.25 22.03 -12.70
C GLY A 567 -18.20 22.99 -12.15
N ALA A 568 -18.62 24.18 -11.80
CA ALA A 568 -17.76 25.19 -11.20
C ALA A 568 -18.52 25.97 -10.14
N ALA A 569 -17.83 26.36 -9.07
CA ALA A 569 -18.37 27.15 -7.99
C ALA A 569 -17.40 28.26 -7.58
N ASN A 570 -17.95 29.39 -7.12
CA ASN A 570 -17.16 30.46 -6.54
C ASN A 570 -16.97 30.20 -5.04
N ARG A 571 -15.74 30.21 -4.57
CA ARG A 571 -15.40 29.97 -3.17
C ARG A 571 -15.99 31.01 -2.21
N GLU A 572 -16.09 32.25 -2.66
CA GLU A 572 -16.52 33.38 -1.82
C GLU A 572 -18.05 33.47 -1.71
N THR A 573 -18.72 33.39 -2.85
CA THR A 573 -20.20 33.53 -2.92
C THR A 573 -20.92 32.22 -2.76
N LYS A 574 -20.22 31.09 -2.89
CA LYS A 574 -20.77 29.73 -2.90
C LYS A 574 -21.82 29.49 -3.97
N LEU A 575 -21.84 30.33 -4.99
CA LEU A 575 -22.66 30.14 -6.17
C LEU A 575 -21.94 29.26 -7.16
N GLY A 576 -22.65 28.35 -7.75
CA GLY A 576 -22.09 27.39 -8.70
C GLY A 576 -23.02 27.14 -9.88
N LYS A 577 -22.45 26.61 -10.92
CA LYS A 577 -23.16 26.06 -12.07
C LYS A 577 -22.63 24.68 -12.39
N ALA A 578 -23.54 23.81 -12.76
CA ALA A 578 -23.26 22.50 -13.27
C ALA A 578 -23.98 22.31 -14.58
N GLY A 579 -23.37 21.61 -15.52
CA GLY A 579 -24.01 21.44 -16.81
C GLY A 579 -23.35 20.38 -17.67
N TYR A 580 -23.94 20.12 -18.78
CA TYR A 580 -23.46 19.19 -19.80
C TYR A 580 -23.66 19.72 -21.22
N VAL A 581 -22.83 19.20 -22.12
CA VAL A 581 -23.02 19.33 -23.57
C VAL A 581 -22.89 17.92 -24.15
N THR A 582 -23.76 17.58 -25.09
CA THR A 582 -23.73 16.26 -25.70
C THR A 582 -23.22 16.31 -27.14
N ASP A 583 -22.80 15.15 -27.63
CA ASP A 583 -22.41 14.97 -29.04
C ASP A 583 -23.58 15.12 -30.02
N ARG A 584 -24.82 15.09 -29.53
CA ARG A 584 -26.02 15.31 -30.30
C ARG A 584 -26.55 16.74 -30.22
N GLY A 585 -25.76 17.65 -29.66
CA GLY A 585 -26.08 19.08 -29.60
C GLY A 585 -26.95 19.50 -28.43
N ARG A 586 -27.29 18.63 -27.51
CA ARG A 586 -28.04 19.00 -26.32
C ARG A 586 -27.16 19.71 -25.32
N GLN A 587 -27.64 20.74 -24.67
CA GLN A 587 -26.98 21.54 -23.67
C GLN A 587 -27.89 21.84 -22.51
N LYS A 588 -27.38 21.81 -21.31
CA LYS A 588 -28.10 22.22 -20.11
C LYS A 588 -27.13 22.73 -19.07
N ALA A 589 -27.48 23.79 -18.38
CA ALA A 589 -26.75 24.29 -17.23
C ALA A 589 -27.74 24.70 -16.14
N VAL A 590 -27.41 24.38 -14.90
CA VAL A 590 -28.23 24.71 -13.73
C VAL A 590 -27.44 25.57 -12.80
N THR A 591 -28.04 26.58 -12.22
CA THR A 591 -27.43 27.42 -11.19
C THR A 591 -27.67 26.81 -9.82
N LEU A 592 -26.66 26.71 -9.01
CA LEU A 592 -26.69 26.14 -7.67
C LEU A 592 -26.28 27.19 -6.64
N THR A 593 -26.87 27.12 -5.47
CA THR A 593 -26.54 27.97 -4.34
C THR A 593 -25.93 27.13 -3.22
N ASP A 594 -25.07 27.73 -2.41
CA ASP A 594 -24.40 27.08 -1.27
C ASP A 594 -23.69 25.78 -1.68
N THR A 595 -22.80 25.88 -2.66
CA THR A 595 -22.14 24.72 -3.26
C THR A 595 -20.62 24.92 -3.35
N THR A 596 -19.89 23.81 -3.56
CA THR A 596 -18.45 23.77 -3.78
C THR A 596 -18.15 23.24 -5.18
N ASN A 597 -16.89 23.38 -5.64
CA ASN A 597 -16.46 22.82 -6.91
C ASN A 597 -16.74 21.32 -7.00
N GLN A 598 -16.45 20.57 -5.96
CA GLN A 598 -16.66 19.13 -5.89
C GLN A 598 -18.13 18.76 -6.02
N LYS A 599 -19.02 19.46 -5.32
CA LYS A 599 -20.46 19.24 -5.39
C LYS A 599 -21.04 19.57 -6.77
N THR A 600 -20.55 20.64 -7.42
CA THR A 600 -20.99 21.02 -8.76
C THR A 600 -20.57 19.99 -9.81
N GLU A 601 -19.39 19.42 -9.68
CA GLU A 601 -18.89 18.36 -10.55
C GLU A 601 -19.77 17.10 -10.45
N LEU A 602 -20.14 16.73 -9.23
CA LEU A 602 -21.08 15.62 -9.01
C LEU A 602 -22.49 15.95 -9.51
N GLN A 603 -22.95 17.17 -9.31
CA GLN A 603 -24.25 17.62 -9.79
C GLN A 603 -24.34 17.56 -11.32
N ALA A 604 -23.25 17.90 -12.02
CA ALA A 604 -23.18 17.79 -13.46
C ALA A 604 -23.37 16.36 -13.96
N ILE A 605 -22.73 15.40 -13.28
CA ILE A 605 -22.90 13.98 -13.57
C ILE A 605 -24.34 13.53 -13.30
N TYR A 606 -24.93 13.99 -12.20
CA TYR A 606 -26.33 13.70 -11.87
C TYR A 606 -27.31 14.20 -12.95
N LEU A 607 -27.10 15.41 -13.44
CA LEU A 607 -27.89 15.97 -14.54
C LEU A 607 -27.79 15.14 -15.82
N ALA A 608 -26.58 14.73 -16.16
CA ALA A 608 -26.33 13.87 -17.32
C ALA A 608 -27.05 12.54 -17.17
N LEU A 609 -27.04 11.95 -16.00
CA LEU A 609 -27.75 10.69 -15.73
C LEU A 609 -29.28 10.84 -15.76
N GLN A 610 -29.81 11.96 -15.26
CA GLN A 610 -31.25 12.22 -15.32
C GLN A 610 -31.76 12.41 -16.74
N ASP A 611 -30.99 13.12 -17.56
CA ASP A 611 -31.43 13.55 -18.88
C ASP A 611 -31.05 12.57 -20.01
N SER A 612 -30.32 11.51 -19.67
CA SER A 612 -29.87 10.48 -20.61
C SER A 612 -30.84 9.30 -20.68
N GLY A 613 -30.72 8.51 -21.72
CA GLY A 613 -31.42 7.24 -21.87
C GLY A 613 -30.84 6.11 -21.02
N LEU A 614 -31.22 4.87 -21.30
CA LEU A 614 -30.74 3.69 -20.55
C LEU A 614 -29.27 3.41 -20.74
N GLU A 615 -28.68 3.85 -21.85
CA GLU A 615 -27.27 3.73 -22.15
C GLU A 615 -26.65 5.12 -22.32
N VAL A 616 -25.51 5.38 -21.65
CA VAL A 616 -24.89 6.70 -21.68
C VAL A 616 -23.37 6.60 -21.51
N ASN A 617 -22.66 7.45 -22.26
CA ASN A 617 -21.26 7.72 -22.04
C ASN A 617 -21.12 9.09 -21.38
N ILE A 618 -20.39 9.15 -20.28
CA ILE A 618 -20.15 10.40 -19.54
C ILE A 618 -18.66 10.67 -19.53
N VAL A 619 -18.30 11.90 -19.89
CA VAL A 619 -16.92 12.38 -19.84
C VAL A 619 -16.83 13.53 -18.84
N THR A 620 -16.01 13.38 -17.84
CA THR A 620 -15.80 14.37 -16.78
C THR A 620 -14.32 14.76 -16.68
N ASP A 621 -14.05 15.96 -16.24
CA ASP A 621 -12.70 16.41 -15.90
C ASP A 621 -12.43 16.31 -14.39
N SER A 622 -13.38 15.86 -13.62
CA SER A 622 -13.30 15.72 -12.16
C SER A 622 -12.66 14.39 -11.77
N GLN A 623 -11.46 14.42 -11.26
CA GLN A 623 -10.84 13.24 -10.64
C GLN A 623 -11.59 12.81 -9.37
N TYR A 624 -12.11 13.77 -8.63
CA TYR A 624 -12.88 13.53 -7.41
C TYR A 624 -14.14 12.70 -7.70
N ALA A 625 -14.94 13.15 -8.70
CA ALA A 625 -16.17 12.45 -9.08
C ALA A 625 -15.87 11.05 -9.65
N LEU A 626 -14.84 10.94 -10.49
CA LEU A 626 -14.43 9.67 -11.06
C LEU A 626 -13.99 8.68 -9.97
N GLY A 627 -13.18 9.14 -9.02
CA GLY A 627 -12.71 8.33 -7.91
C GLY A 627 -13.82 7.79 -7.03
N ILE A 628 -14.83 8.59 -6.74
CA ILE A 628 -16.00 8.18 -5.99
C ILE A 628 -16.80 7.11 -6.74
N ILE A 629 -17.11 7.33 -8.00
CA ILE A 629 -17.98 6.44 -8.77
C ILE A 629 -17.27 5.14 -9.15
N GLN A 630 -15.98 5.19 -9.44
CA GLN A 630 -15.18 3.99 -9.73
C GLN A 630 -15.06 3.04 -8.54
N ALA A 631 -15.13 3.53 -7.32
CA ALA A 631 -15.20 2.71 -6.12
C ALA A 631 -16.52 1.95 -5.99
N GLN A 632 -17.49 2.21 -6.86
CA GLN A 632 -18.80 1.57 -6.92
C GLN A 632 -19.56 1.60 -5.57
N PRO A 633 -19.68 2.77 -4.92
CA PRO A 633 -20.43 2.85 -3.67
C PRO A 633 -21.91 2.55 -3.92
N ASP A 634 -22.55 1.87 -2.99
CA ASP A 634 -24.00 1.66 -2.99
C ASP A 634 -24.71 2.56 -1.96
N GLN A 635 -23.93 3.21 -1.11
CA GLN A 635 -24.40 4.16 -0.11
C GLN A 635 -23.36 5.26 0.13
N SER A 636 -23.83 6.43 0.54
CA SER A 636 -22.97 7.54 0.90
C SER A 636 -23.62 8.40 1.97
N GLU A 637 -22.81 9.12 2.76
CA GLU A 637 -23.29 10.18 3.65
C GLU A 637 -23.75 11.41 2.85
N SER A 638 -23.29 11.56 1.62
CA SER A 638 -23.70 12.63 0.72
C SER A 638 -25.03 12.29 0.03
N GLU A 639 -26.01 13.14 0.19
CA GLU A 639 -27.31 13.02 -0.49
C GLU A 639 -27.15 13.02 -2.01
N LEU A 640 -26.27 13.86 -2.52
CA LEU A 640 -26.00 13.96 -3.95
C LEU A 640 -25.41 12.66 -4.51
N VAL A 641 -24.48 12.05 -3.81
CA VAL A 641 -23.89 10.77 -4.21
C VAL A 641 -24.95 9.67 -4.20
N ASN A 642 -25.84 9.66 -3.22
CA ASN A 642 -26.96 8.71 -3.16
C ASN A 642 -27.90 8.87 -4.34
N GLN A 643 -28.19 10.11 -4.74
CA GLN A 643 -28.99 10.39 -5.93
C GLN A 643 -28.33 9.90 -7.21
N ILE A 644 -27.03 10.09 -7.33
CA ILE A 644 -26.26 9.57 -8.47
C ILE A 644 -26.31 8.03 -8.50
N ILE A 645 -26.14 7.39 -7.37
CA ILE A 645 -26.23 5.93 -7.25
C ILE A 645 -27.60 5.42 -7.69
N GLU A 646 -28.69 6.06 -7.28
CA GLU A 646 -30.04 5.71 -7.73
C GLU A 646 -30.18 5.79 -9.24
N GLN A 647 -29.65 6.83 -9.85
CA GLN A 647 -29.67 6.97 -11.31
C GLN A 647 -28.83 5.90 -12.01
N LEU A 648 -27.65 5.58 -11.47
CA LEU A 648 -26.79 4.52 -12.00
C LEU A 648 -27.48 3.15 -11.97
N ILE A 649 -28.24 2.86 -10.91
CA ILE A 649 -29.00 1.62 -10.77
C ILE A 649 -30.05 1.50 -11.87
N LYS A 650 -30.69 2.61 -12.27
CA LYS A 650 -31.70 2.64 -13.30
C LYS A 650 -31.19 2.48 -14.72
N LYS A 651 -29.88 2.68 -14.94
CA LYS A 651 -29.28 2.58 -16.27
C LYS A 651 -28.96 1.12 -16.62
N GLU A 652 -29.01 0.79 -17.90
CA GLU A 652 -28.57 -0.50 -18.40
C GLU A 652 -27.06 -0.54 -18.57
N LYS A 653 -26.49 0.52 -19.16
CA LYS A 653 -25.07 0.64 -19.39
C LYS A 653 -24.59 2.07 -19.19
N VAL A 654 -23.52 2.24 -18.42
CA VAL A 654 -22.87 3.53 -18.20
C VAL A 654 -21.37 3.35 -18.39
N TYR A 655 -20.80 4.18 -19.22
CA TYR A 655 -19.34 4.32 -19.33
C TYR A 655 -18.96 5.71 -18.83
N LEU A 656 -17.98 5.75 -17.92
CA LEU A 656 -17.48 6.99 -17.33
C LEU A 656 -16.02 7.15 -17.69
N ALA A 657 -15.67 8.28 -18.33
CA ALA A 657 -14.31 8.60 -18.71
C ALA A 657 -13.85 9.89 -18.05
N TRP A 658 -12.57 9.96 -17.77
CA TRP A 658 -11.93 11.19 -17.32
C TRP A 658 -11.07 11.79 -18.43
N VAL A 659 -11.10 13.11 -18.53
CA VAL A 659 -10.24 13.87 -19.42
C VAL A 659 -9.58 15.01 -18.63
N PRO A 660 -8.37 15.41 -19.02
CA PRO A 660 -7.73 16.57 -18.39
C PRO A 660 -8.56 17.83 -18.58
N ALA A 661 -8.74 18.59 -17.53
CA ALA A 661 -9.49 19.84 -17.57
C ALA A 661 -8.80 20.84 -18.50
N HIS A 662 -9.60 21.53 -19.34
CA HIS A 662 -9.15 22.68 -20.15
C HIS A 662 -8.04 22.43 -21.16
N LYS A 663 -7.95 21.22 -21.70
CA LYS A 663 -6.91 20.88 -22.69
C LYS A 663 -7.43 20.67 -24.12
N GLY A 664 -8.36 21.47 -24.56
CA GLY A 664 -8.79 21.44 -25.95
C GLY A 664 -9.66 20.25 -26.33
N ILE A 665 -10.31 19.61 -25.37
CA ILE A 665 -11.26 18.53 -25.61
C ILE A 665 -12.62 19.17 -25.87
N GLY A 666 -13.04 19.20 -27.15
CA GLY A 666 -14.12 20.03 -27.66
C GLY A 666 -15.42 20.05 -26.85
N GLY A 667 -15.96 18.89 -26.43
CA GLY A 667 -17.18 18.83 -25.62
C GLY A 667 -16.98 19.38 -24.21
N ASN A 668 -15.84 19.09 -23.58
CA ASN A 668 -15.52 19.58 -22.23
C ASN A 668 -15.29 21.09 -22.23
N GLU A 669 -14.63 21.67 -23.24
CA GLU A 669 -14.50 23.11 -23.37
C GLU A 669 -15.83 23.84 -23.48
N GLN A 670 -16.77 23.30 -24.24
CA GLN A 670 -18.10 23.88 -24.40
C GLN A 670 -18.86 23.88 -23.06
N VAL A 671 -18.77 22.81 -22.30
CA VAL A 671 -19.40 22.71 -20.98
C VAL A 671 -18.76 23.70 -20.01
N ASP A 672 -17.44 23.81 -20.02
CA ASP A 672 -16.70 24.73 -19.16
C ASP A 672 -17.14 26.18 -19.42
N LYS A 673 -17.25 26.59 -20.67
CA LYS A 673 -17.80 27.91 -21.03
C LYS A 673 -19.22 28.09 -20.54
N LEU A 674 -20.08 27.10 -20.72
CA LEU A 674 -21.47 27.15 -20.30
C LEU A 674 -21.62 27.29 -18.79
N VAL A 675 -20.84 26.55 -18.02
CA VAL A 675 -20.89 26.53 -16.56
C VAL A 675 -20.26 27.79 -15.97
N SER A 676 -19.16 28.27 -16.53
CA SER A 676 -18.44 29.45 -16.01
C SER A 676 -19.14 30.77 -16.27
N ALA A 677 -20.04 30.86 -17.26
CA ALA A 677 -20.68 32.10 -17.68
C ALA A 677 -21.54 32.80 -16.60
N GLY A 678 -22.05 32.06 -15.60
CA GLY A 678 -22.85 32.62 -14.50
C GLY A 678 -22.11 32.92 -13.22
N ILE A 679 -20.84 32.50 -13.11
CA ILE A 679 -20.04 32.64 -11.90
C ILE A 679 -19.13 33.85 -11.98
N ARG A 680 -18.81 34.33 -13.19
CA ARG A 680 -17.96 35.47 -13.40
C ARG A 680 -18.69 36.77 -13.06
N LYS A 681 -18.25 37.40 -11.99
CA LYS A 681 -18.58 38.80 -11.73
C LYS A 681 -17.53 39.68 -12.39
N VAL A 682 -18.00 40.79 -12.96
CA VAL A 682 -17.22 41.79 -13.74
C VAL A 682 -16.08 42.43 -12.94
N LEU A 683 -15.92 42.11 -11.69
CA LEU A 683 -15.06 42.79 -10.70
C LEU A 683 -13.60 42.36 -10.70
N PHE A 684 -13.19 41.50 -11.61
CA PHE A 684 -11.78 41.02 -11.63
C PHE A 684 -10.86 41.82 -12.52
N LEU A 685 -11.34 42.85 -13.24
CA LEU A 685 -10.51 43.67 -14.10
C LEU A 685 -9.37 44.34 -13.34
N GLU A 686 -9.60 44.75 -12.10
CA GLU A 686 -8.57 45.35 -11.24
C GLU A 686 -7.49 44.34 -10.84
N LYS A 687 -7.78 43.06 -10.78
CA LYS A 687 -6.86 42.00 -10.44
C LYS A 687 -6.23 41.30 -11.65
N ILE A 688 -6.89 41.37 -12.81
CA ILE A 688 -6.40 40.72 -14.04
C ILE A 688 -5.14 41.43 -14.58
N GLU A 689 -5.07 42.73 -14.57
CA GLU A 689 -3.89 43.47 -15.05
C GLU A 689 -2.62 43.12 -14.26
N PRO A 690 -2.59 43.19 -12.92
CA PRO A 690 -1.42 42.79 -12.15
C PRO A 690 -1.05 41.30 -12.34
N ALA A 691 -2.02 40.44 -12.49
CA ALA A 691 -1.78 39.02 -12.75
C ALA A 691 -1.19 38.79 -14.14
N GLN A 692 -1.67 39.52 -15.15
CA GLN A 692 -1.14 39.46 -16.51
C GLN A 692 0.31 39.96 -16.53
N GLU A 693 0.61 41.06 -15.86
CA GLU A 693 1.97 41.63 -15.75
C GLU A 693 2.91 40.65 -15.06
N GLU A 694 2.49 40.01 -13.97
CA GLU A 694 3.30 39.02 -13.28
C GLU A 694 3.56 37.80 -14.13
N HIS A 695 2.53 37.32 -14.84
CA HIS A 695 2.71 36.20 -15.74
C HIS A 695 3.64 36.55 -16.90
N ASP A 696 3.53 37.74 -17.49
CA ASP A 696 4.41 38.20 -18.56
C ASP A 696 5.87 38.29 -18.09
N LYS A 697 6.08 38.67 -16.83
CA LYS A 697 7.40 38.80 -16.24
C LYS A 697 7.99 37.46 -15.74
N TYR A 698 7.21 36.66 -15.07
CA TYR A 698 7.69 35.48 -14.36
C TYR A 698 7.10 34.15 -14.86
N HIS A 699 6.13 34.22 -15.75
CA HIS A 699 5.39 33.04 -16.25
C HIS A 699 4.86 32.14 -15.12
N SER A 700 4.29 32.77 -14.10
CA SER A 700 3.69 32.10 -12.96
C SER A 700 2.57 31.16 -13.41
N ASN A 701 2.46 29.99 -12.76
CA ASN A 701 1.45 29.02 -13.11
C ASN A 701 0.03 29.42 -12.67
N VAL A 702 -0.97 28.64 -13.06
CA VAL A 702 -2.37 28.90 -12.74
C VAL A 702 -2.60 28.98 -11.23
N LYS A 703 -2.00 28.09 -10.47
CA LYS A 703 -2.15 28.06 -9.01
C LYS A 703 -1.61 29.31 -8.33
N GLU A 704 -0.47 29.79 -8.78
CA GLU A 704 0.15 30.99 -8.25
C GLU A 704 -0.68 32.23 -8.55
N LEU A 705 -1.24 32.33 -9.76
CA LEU A 705 -2.08 33.47 -10.14
C LEU A 705 -3.41 33.45 -9.36
N VAL A 706 -4.03 32.32 -9.23
CA VAL A 706 -5.26 32.15 -8.42
C VAL A 706 -5.00 32.58 -6.99
N PHE A 707 -3.89 32.13 -6.46
CA PHE A 707 -3.53 32.33 -5.07
C PHE A 707 -3.15 33.79 -4.76
N LYS A 708 -2.28 34.33 -5.58
CA LYS A 708 -1.68 35.64 -5.33
C LYS A 708 -2.66 36.82 -5.60
N PHE A 709 -3.55 36.66 -6.58
CA PHE A 709 -4.47 37.71 -7.00
C PHE A 709 -5.95 37.38 -6.69
N GLY A 710 -6.23 36.23 -6.11
CA GLY A 710 -7.61 35.82 -5.83
C GLY A 710 -8.49 35.65 -7.07
N LEU A 711 -7.88 35.32 -8.21
CA LEU A 711 -8.58 35.16 -9.46
C LEU A 711 -9.33 33.83 -9.52
N PRO A 712 -10.49 33.78 -10.21
CA PRO A 712 -11.06 32.48 -10.58
C PRO A 712 -10.07 31.66 -11.40
N ARG A 713 -10.08 30.38 -11.19
CA ARG A 713 -9.16 29.43 -11.83
C ARG A 713 -9.21 29.55 -13.36
N ILE A 714 -10.39 29.84 -13.91
CA ILE A 714 -10.59 30.02 -15.35
C ILE A 714 -9.85 31.25 -15.89
N VAL A 715 -9.89 32.36 -15.15
CA VAL A 715 -9.20 33.59 -15.55
C VAL A 715 -7.68 33.39 -15.54
N ALA A 716 -7.18 32.76 -14.49
CA ALA A 716 -5.76 32.41 -14.40
C ALA A 716 -5.32 31.48 -15.54
N ARG A 717 -6.14 30.49 -15.90
CA ARG A 717 -5.87 29.60 -17.02
C ARG A 717 -5.86 30.35 -18.37
N GLN A 718 -6.79 31.27 -18.59
CA GLN A 718 -6.74 32.10 -19.81
C GLN A 718 -5.46 32.90 -19.92
N ILE A 719 -4.98 33.46 -18.81
CA ILE A 719 -3.71 34.19 -18.79
C ILE A 719 -2.55 33.28 -19.20
N VAL A 720 -2.50 32.06 -18.64
CA VAL A 720 -1.44 31.09 -18.94
C VAL A 720 -1.58 30.52 -20.36
N ASP A 721 -2.81 30.20 -20.79
CA ASP A 721 -3.06 29.60 -22.11
C ASP A 721 -2.83 30.58 -23.27
N THR A 722 -3.02 31.89 -23.04
CA THR A 722 -2.73 32.92 -24.03
C THR A 722 -1.25 33.31 -24.09
N CYS A 723 -0.43 32.79 -23.21
CA CYS A 723 0.99 33.01 -23.23
C CYS A 723 1.67 32.11 -24.25
N ASP A 724 2.29 32.70 -25.28
CA ASP A 724 2.98 31.92 -26.32
C ASP A 724 4.11 31.05 -25.79
N LYS A 725 4.84 31.52 -24.78
CA LYS A 725 5.95 30.77 -24.19
C LYS A 725 5.48 29.58 -23.35
N CYS A 726 4.39 29.71 -22.61
CA CYS A 726 3.82 28.64 -21.82
C CYS A 726 3.11 27.61 -22.68
N HIS A 727 2.52 28.02 -23.81
CA HIS A 727 1.85 27.16 -24.75
C HIS A 727 2.82 26.26 -25.54
N GLN A 728 4.07 26.68 -25.67
CA GLN A 728 5.12 25.90 -26.34
C GLN A 728 5.68 24.74 -25.50
N LYS A 729 5.35 24.64 -24.22
CA LYS A 729 5.94 23.65 -23.30
C LYS A 729 5.28 22.29 -23.29
N GLY A 730 4.35 22.02 -24.17
CA GLY A 730 3.64 20.77 -24.18
C GLY A 730 2.69 20.66 -22.99
N GLU A 731 2.00 19.54 -22.93
CA GLU A 731 1.00 19.28 -21.91
C GLU A 731 1.64 19.15 -20.54
N ALA A 732 1.36 20.14 -19.66
CA ALA A 732 1.63 19.96 -18.25
C ALA A 732 0.67 18.89 -17.73
N ILE A 733 1.18 17.89 -17.05
CA ILE A 733 0.36 16.88 -16.42
C ILE A 733 -0.30 17.51 -15.20
N HIS A 734 -1.52 18.03 -15.38
CA HIS A 734 -2.30 18.59 -14.30
C HIS A 734 -3.00 17.48 -13.52
N GLY A 735 -2.96 17.55 -12.22
CA GLY A 735 -3.74 16.73 -11.32
C GLY A 735 -3.08 15.44 -10.87
N GLN A 736 -1.84 15.21 -11.19
CA GLN A 736 -1.10 14.21 -10.46
C GLN A 736 -0.47 14.86 -9.23
N VAL A 737 -0.78 14.30 -8.08
CA VAL A 737 -0.18 14.66 -6.79
C VAL A 737 1.29 14.21 -6.71
N ASN A 738 1.90 13.82 -7.82
CA ASN A 738 3.33 13.62 -7.94
C ASN A 738 4.02 14.96 -8.23
N SER A 739 3.71 15.98 -7.44
CA SER A 739 4.59 17.11 -7.37
C SER A 739 5.92 16.57 -6.83
N ASP A 740 6.98 16.84 -7.55
CA ASP A 740 8.32 16.49 -7.13
C ASP A 740 8.64 17.23 -5.81
N LEU A 741 8.52 16.52 -4.71
CA LEU A 741 8.75 17.06 -3.36
C LEU A 741 10.24 17.29 -3.07
N GLY A 742 11.13 16.87 -3.95
CA GLY A 742 12.56 17.01 -3.77
C GLY A 742 13.18 18.17 -4.54
N THR A 743 12.41 18.93 -5.33
CA THR A 743 12.94 20.01 -6.16
C THR A 743 12.95 21.34 -5.42
N TRP A 744 14.12 21.99 -5.41
CA TRP A 744 14.35 23.30 -4.82
C TRP A 744 14.99 24.22 -5.84
N GLN A 745 14.69 25.51 -5.74
CA GLN A 745 15.37 26.56 -6.49
C GLN A 745 16.12 27.47 -5.54
N MET A 746 17.29 27.90 -5.94
CA MET A 746 18.17 28.73 -5.11
C MET A 746 18.65 29.94 -5.89
N ASP A 747 18.68 31.05 -5.22
CA ASP A 747 19.21 32.33 -5.79
C ASP A 747 19.76 33.23 -4.67
N CYS A 748 20.55 34.21 -5.05
CA CYS A 748 21.05 35.21 -4.15
C CYS A 748 20.40 36.58 -4.47
N THR A 749 20.07 37.30 -3.42
CA THR A 749 19.58 38.68 -3.55
C THR A 749 20.40 39.60 -2.63
N HIS A 750 20.39 40.87 -2.92
CA HIS A 750 21.13 41.89 -2.14
C HIS A 750 20.14 42.80 -1.43
N LEU A 751 20.39 43.03 -0.15
CA LEU A 751 19.58 43.95 0.64
C LEU A 751 20.49 44.72 1.63
N GLU A 752 20.45 46.06 1.60
CA GLU A 752 21.20 46.91 2.51
C GLU A 752 22.71 46.58 2.59
N GLY A 753 23.31 46.26 1.43
CA GLY A 753 24.71 45.89 1.33
C GLY A 753 25.03 44.46 1.81
N LYS A 754 24.05 43.69 2.20
CA LYS A 754 24.21 42.29 2.61
C LYS A 754 23.64 41.34 1.59
N ILE A 755 24.22 40.14 1.53
CA ILE A 755 23.86 39.11 0.58
C ILE A 755 22.94 38.11 1.27
N ILE A 756 21.77 37.85 0.69
CA ILE A 756 20.80 36.90 1.18
C ILE A 756 20.71 35.75 0.18
N ILE A 757 21.04 34.57 0.61
CA ILE A 757 20.79 33.34 -0.20
C ILE A 757 19.42 32.77 0.15
N VAL A 758 18.63 32.50 -0.87
CA VAL A 758 17.24 32.03 -0.74
C VAL A 758 17.07 30.74 -1.47
N ALA A 759 16.45 29.78 -0.82
CA ALA A 759 16.03 28.53 -1.44
C ALA A 759 14.52 28.39 -1.33
N VAL A 760 13.87 28.03 -2.42
CA VAL A 760 12.43 27.85 -2.48
C VAL A 760 12.11 26.41 -2.85
N HIS A 761 11.26 25.79 -2.05
CA HIS A 761 10.68 24.48 -2.39
C HIS A 761 9.61 24.70 -3.44
N VAL A 762 9.87 24.24 -4.66
CA VAL A 762 9.03 24.57 -5.83
C VAL A 762 7.58 24.10 -5.67
N ALA A 763 7.38 22.93 -5.10
CA ALA A 763 6.03 22.37 -4.94
C ALA A 763 5.18 23.11 -3.92
N SER A 764 5.75 23.57 -2.80
CA SER A 764 5.01 24.15 -1.69
C SER A 764 5.15 25.66 -1.57
N GLY A 765 6.18 26.23 -2.16
CA GLY A 765 6.54 27.63 -1.95
C GLY A 765 7.23 27.93 -0.62
N PHE A 766 7.54 26.88 0.16
CA PHE A 766 8.30 27.01 1.41
C PHE A 766 9.67 27.58 1.13
N ILE A 767 10.11 28.55 1.92
CA ILE A 767 11.39 29.20 1.71
C ILE A 767 12.32 29.03 2.92
N GLU A 768 13.59 28.95 2.61
CA GLU A 768 14.69 29.05 3.55
C GLU A 768 15.58 30.18 3.06
N ALA A 769 15.98 31.07 3.93
CA ALA A 769 16.87 32.18 3.58
C ALA A 769 17.87 32.41 4.70
N GLU A 770 19.06 32.87 4.30
CA GLU A 770 20.14 33.18 5.24
C GLU A 770 20.96 34.35 4.70
N VAL A 771 21.44 35.20 5.60
CA VAL A 771 22.41 36.22 5.25
C VAL A 771 23.79 35.57 5.24
N ILE A 772 24.49 35.67 4.11
CA ILE A 772 25.86 35.19 3.97
C ILE A 772 26.85 36.35 3.86
N PRO A 773 28.07 36.21 4.40
CA PRO A 773 29.03 37.30 4.37
C PRO A 773 29.55 37.58 2.98
N GLN A 774 29.67 36.57 2.13
CA GLN A 774 30.17 36.71 0.76
C GLN A 774 29.45 35.76 -0.18
N GLU A 775 29.22 36.20 -1.40
CA GLU A 775 28.62 35.37 -2.46
C GLU A 775 29.71 34.46 -3.07
N THR A 776 30.18 33.51 -2.28
CA THR A 776 31.23 32.58 -2.68
C THR A 776 30.68 31.18 -2.82
N GLY A 777 31.39 30.32 -3.56
CA GLY A 777 31.03 28.92 -3.68
C GLY A 777 31.00 28.19 -2.34
N ARG A 778 31.89 28.53 -1.44
CA ARG A 778 31.96 27.95 -0.10
C ARG A 778 30.71 28.27 0.73
N GLN A 779 30.27 29.50 0.77
CA GLN A 779 29.08 29.89 1.52
C GLN A 779 27.82 29.31 0.92
N THR A 780 27.73 29.26 -0.39
CA THR A 780 26.64 28.62 -1.11
C THR A 780 26.59 27.12 -0.84
N ALA A 781 27.74 26.45 -0.85
CA ALA A 781 27.84 25.01 -0.56
C ALA A 781 27.43 24.68 0.87
N LEU A 782 27.84 25.52 1.84
CA LEU A 782 27.41 25.36 3.23
C LEU A 782 25.90 25.48 3.41
N PHE A 783 25.30 26.46 2.74
CA PHE A 783 23.86 26.65 2.78
C PHE A 783 23.13 25.48 2.15
N LEU A 784 23.60 24.98 1.01
CA LEU A 784 23.03 23.79 0.37
C LEU A 784 23.12 22.55 1.28
N LEU A 785 24.24 22.39 1.95
CA LEU A 785 24.45 21.26 2.87
C LEU A 785 23.48 21.33 4.06
N LYS A 786 23.31 22.52 4.64
CA LYS A 786 22.31 22.75 5.70
C LYS A 786 20.89 22.43 5.23
N LEU A 787 20.55 22.89 4.02
CA LEU A 787 19.24 22.64 3.43
C LEU A 787 18.99 21.15 3.22
N ALA A 788 19.97 20.44 2.66
CA ALA A 788 19.88 18.99 2.41
C ALA A 788 19.84 18.19 3.71
N GLY A 789 20.45 18.71 4.78
CA GLY A 789 20.37 18.08 6.09
C GLY A 789 19.03 18.24 6.80
N ARG A 790 18.22 19.22 6.40
CA ARG A 790 16.89 19.51 6.97
C ARG A 790 15.75 18.94 6.15
N TRP A 791 15.88 18.95 4.82
CA TRP A 791 14.84 18.62 3.89
C TRP A 791 15.35 17.61 2.85
N PRO A 792 14.49 16.77 2.28
CA PRO A 792 14.89 15.79 1.27
C PRO A 792 15.10 16.47 -0.09
N VAL A 793 16.23 17.11 -0.29
CA VAL A 793 16.59 17.77 -1.53
C VAL A 793 17.12 16.74 -2.53
N THR A 794 16.45 16.57 -3.66
CA THR A 794 16.86 15.64 -4.73
C THR A 794 17.29 16.38 -5.99
N HIS A 795 16.67 17.52 -6.27
CA HIS A 795 16.96 18.36 -7.43
C HIS A 795 17.14 19.81 -6.99
N LEU A 796 18.16 20.45 -7.53
CA LEU A 796 18.42 21.86 -7.28
C LEU A 796 18.50 22.60 -8.63
N HIS A 797 17.73 23.69 -8.76
CA HIS A 797 17.80 24.60 -9.90
C HIS A 797 18.40 25.91 -9.45
N THR A 798 19.42 26.36 -10.16
CA THR A 798 20.07 27.65 -9.93
C THR A 798 20.36 28.34 -11.25
N ASP A 799 20.69 29.63 -11.22
CA ASP A 799 21.27 30.30 -12.37
C ASP A 799 22.73 29.90 -12.59
N ASN A 800 23.38 30.48 -13.62
CA ASN A 800 24.77 30.21 -13.93
C ASN A 800 25.74 31.10 -13.14
N GLY A 801 25.32 31.68 -12.03
CA GLY A 801 26.19 32.50 -11.19
C GLY A 801 27.46 31.78 -10.77
N ALA A 802 28.56 32.48 -10.65
CA ALA A 802 29.86 31.90 -10.34
C ALA A 802 29.89 31.11 -9.03
N ASN A 803 29.12 31.56 -8.03
CA ASN A 803 28.98 30.85 -6.76
C ASN A 803 28.26 29.50 -6.91
N PHE A 804 27.25 29.40 -7.76
CA PHE A 804 26.50 28.17 -8.04
C PHE A 804 27.27 27.22 -8.95
N ALA A 805 28.09 27.75 -9.84
CA ALA A 805 28.92 26.92 -10.73
C ALA A 805 30.25 26.50 -10.10
N SER A 806 30.46 26.79 -8.82
CA SER A 806 31.71 26.46 -8.12
C SER A 806 31.90 24.96 -7.89
N GLN A 807 33.16 24.59 -7.66
CA GLN A 807 33.51 23.19 -7.35
C GLN A 807 32.97 22.76 -6.00
N GLU A 808 32.88 23.64 -5.03
CA GLU A 808 32.35 23.38 -3.71
C GLU A 808 30.87 22.98 -3.76
N VAL A 809 30.08 23.69 -4.56
CA VAL A 809 28.67 23.38 -4.76
C VAL A 809 28.50 22.04 -5.51
N LYS A 810 29.31 21.79 -6.52
CA LYS A 810 29.29 20.50 -7.24
C LYS A 810 29.62 19.34 -6.33
N MET A 811 30.60 19.50 -5.44
CA MET A 811 31.00 18.49 -4.48
C MET A 811 29.88 18.17 -3.48
N VAL A 812 29.23 19.18 -2.93
CA VAL A 812 28.10 19.00 -2.00
C VAL A 812 26.92 18.35 -2.70
N ALA A 813 26.58 18.77 -3.92
CA ALA A 813 25.51 18.18 -4.70
C ALA A 813 25.79 16.70 -4.99
N TRP A 814 26.99 16.35 -5.35
CA TRP A 814 27.42 14.97 -5.55
C TRP A 814 27.33 14.15 -4.25
N TRP A 815 27.88 14.69 -3.17
CA TRP A 815 27.90 13.98 -1.88
C TRP A 815 26.50 13.73 -1.32
N ALA A 816 25.62 14.69 -1.45
CA ALA A 816 24.24 14.61 -0.95
C ALA A 816 23.26 13.94 -1.93
N GLY A 817 23.73 13.50 -3.09
CA GLY A 817 22.88 12.84 -4.08
C GLY A 817 21.90 13.81 -4.76
N ILE A 818 22.28 15.08 -4.92
CA ILE A 818 21.45 16.12 -5.50
C ILE A 818 21.79 16.31 -6.97
N GLU A 819 20.77 16.26 -7.82
CA GLU A 819 20.91 16.60 -9.22
C GLU A 819 20.82 18.13 -9.37
N HIS A 820 21.93 18.78 -9.75
CA HIS A 820 22.01 20.20 -9.92
C HIS A 820 21.83 20.57 -11.40
N THR A 821 20.79 21.35 -11.70
CA THR A 821 20.54 21.89 -13.03
C THR A 821 20.67 23.40 -13.00
N PHE A 822 21.41 23.93 -13.96
CA PHE A 822 21.52 25.37 -14.12
C PHE A 822 20.30 25.88 -14.90
N GLY A 823 19.83 27.08 -14.53
CA GLY A 823 18.70 27.71 -15.17
C GLY A 823 18.90 27.75 -16.67
N VAL A 824 18.08 26.97 -17.39
CA VAL A 824 18.09 27.02 -18.84
C VAL A 824 17.30 28.26 -19.25
N PRO A 825 17.82 29.10 -20.12
CA PRO A 825 17.13 30.31 -20.55
C PRO A 825 15.74 30.06 -21.15
N TYR A 826 15.39 28.80 -21.37
CA TYR A 826 14.15 28.36 -22.00
C TYR A 826 13.04 28.02 -21.03
N ASN A 827 13.24 28.12 -19.70
CA ASN A 827 12.21 27.81 -18.72
C ASN A 827 11.95 29.02 -17.78
N PRO A 828 11.29 30.08 -18.25
CA PRO A 828 11.05 31.26 -17.44
C PRO A 828 10.16 31.00 -16.22
N GLN A 829 9.36 29.92 -16.19
CA GLN A 829 8.53 29.59 -15.02
C GLN A 829 9.35 29.15 -13.82
N SER A 830 10.41 28.41 -14.01
CA SER A 830 11.25 27.93 -12.90
C SER A 830 12.10 29.06 -12.30
N GLN A 831 12.55 29.99 -13.10
CA GLN A 831 13.26 31.20 -12.62
C GLN A 831 12.31 32.20 -11.98
N GLY A 832 11.08 32.32 -12.51
CA GLY A 832 10.10 33.26 -11.99
C GLY A 832 9.64 32.97 -10.56
N VAL A 833 9.68 31.72 -10.12
CA VAL A 833 9.28 31.31 -8.75
C VAL A 833 10.22 31.92 -7.72
N VAL A 834 11.54 31.78 -7.89
CA VAL A 834 12.53 32.33 -6.93
C VAL A 834 12.55 33.83 -6.97
N GLU A 835 12.51 34.46 -8.15
CA GLU A 835 12.49 35.92 -8.29
C GLU A 835 11.23 36.50 -7.66
N ALA A 836 10.08 35.88 -7.87
CA ALA A 836 8.83 36.28 -7.23
C ALA A 836 8.92 36.16 -5.71
N MET A 837 9.52 35.11 -5.21
CA MET A 837 9.73 34.91 -3.78
C MET A 837 10.74 35.89 -3.21
N ASN A 838 11.80 36.21 -3.94
CA ASN A 838 12.75 37.28 -3.53
C ASN A 838 12.06 38.61 -3.40
N HIS A 839 11.18 38.95 -4.33
CA HIS A 839 10.39 40.17 -4.28
C HIS A 839 9.44 40.18 -3.06
N HIS A 840 8.77 39.08 -2.80
CA HIS A 840 7.94 38.90 -1.61
C HIS A 840 8.73 38.99 -0.32
N LEU A 841 9.91 38.39 -0.29
CA LEU A 841 10.80 38.46 0.86
C LEU A 841 11.22 39.89 1.14
N LYS A 842 11.61 40.64 0.12
CA LYS A 842 11.95 42.08 0.24
C LYS A 842 10.77 42.92 0.73
N ASN A 843 9.57 42.68 0.21
CA ASN A 843 8.36 43.35 0.67
C ASN A 843 8.04 43.05 2.14
N GLN A 844 8.19 41.80 2.55
CA GLN A 844 8.00 41.44 3.96
C GLN A 844 9.05 42.07 4.86
N ILE A 845 10.29 42.13 4.41
CA ILE A 845 11.38 42.80 5.15
C ILE A 845 11.06 44.25 5.31
N ASP A 846 10.60 44.94 4.29
CA ASP A 846 10.22 46.35 4.37
C ASP A 846 9.08 46.58 5.35
N ARG A 847 8.11 45.69 5.42
CA ARG A 847 6.99 45.79 6.36
C ARG A 847 7.38 45.61 7.82
N ILE A 848 8.36 44.80 8.10
CA ILE A 848 8.78 44.45 9.46
C ILE A 848 10.13 45.06 9.86
N ARG A 849 10.72 45.87 9.02
CA ARG A 849 12.09 46.41 9.22
C ARG A 849 12.27 47.15 10.54
N GLU A 850 11.22 47.78 11.03
CA GLU A 850 11.26 48.53 12.29
C GLU A 850 11.30 47.65 13.53
N GLN A 851 10.97 46.37 13.40
CA GLN A 851 10.85 45.44 14.54
C GLN A 851 12.19 44.87 15.03
N ALA A 852 13.26 45.00 14.23
CA ALA A 852 14.59 44.56 14.63
C ALA A 852 15.68 45.37 13.89
N ASN A 853 16.84 45.53 14.52
CA ASN A 853 17.96 46.26 13.96
C ASN A 853 18.85 45.41 13.06
N SER A 854 18.93 44.13 13.32
CA SER A 854 19.75 43.18 12.58
C SER A 854 19.07 42.68 11.31
N VAL A 855 19.77 42.73 10.18
CA VAL A 855 19.27 42.24 8.89
C VAL A 855 19.06 40.72 8.98
N GLU A 856 19.91 39.98 9.67
CA GLU A 856 19.79 38.56 9.88
C GLU A 856 18.47 38.17 10.58
N THR A 857 18.15 38.89 11.65
CA THR A 857 16.90 38.72 12.41
C THR A 857 15.68 39.02 11.55
N ILE A 858 15.72 40.11 10.81
CA ILE A 858 14.62 40.55 9.94
C ILE A 858 14.37 39.52 8.83
N VAL A 859 15.44 39.02 8.24
CA VAL A 859 15.33 37.98 7.20
C VAL A 859 14.65 36.73 7.75
N LEU A 860 15.06 36.27 8.93
CA LEU A 860 14.44 35.12 9.58
C LEU A 860 12.96 35.35 9.95
N MET A 861 12.65 36.56 10.45
CA MET A 861 11.27 36.94 10.74
C MET A 861 10.40 36.97 9.47
N ALA A 862 10.93 37.52 8.38
CA ALA A 862 10.24 37.57 7.10
C ALA A 862 9.99 36.15 6.53
N VAL A 863 10.98 35.30 6.63
CA VAL A 863 10.85 33.89 6.20
C VAL A 863 9.79 33.16 7.04
N HIS A 864 9.79 33.38 8.35
CA HIS A 864 8.76 32.81 9.23
C HIS A 864 7.36 33.26 8.81
N CYS A 865 7.18 34.57 8.57
CA CYS A 865 5.90 35.12 8.11
C CYS A 865 5.45 34.48 6.78
N MET A 866 6.36 34.33 5.85
CA MET A 866 6.06 33.77 4.53
C MET A 866 5.70 32.27 4.59
N ASN A 867 6.40 31.51 5.40
CA ASN A 867 6.17 30.08 5.51
C ASN A 867 4.90 29.71 6.26
N PHE A 868 4.51 30.50 7.25
CA PHE A 868 3.34 30.23 8.10
C PHE A 868 2.10 31.00 7.68
N LYS A 869 2.19 31.84 6.65
CA LYS A 869 1.02 32.37 5.98
C LYS A 869 0.44 31.31 5.07
N ARG A 870 -0.85 31.06 5.23
CA ARG A 870 -1.56 30.06 4.48
C ARG A 870 -1.59 30.36 3.00
N ARG A 871 -1.06 29.45 2.20
CA ARG A 871 -1.01 29.59 0.74
C ARG A 871 -1.59 28.34 0.10
N GLY A 872 -2.87 28.36 -0.22
CA GLY A 872 -3.47 27.46 -1.17
C GLY A 872 -3.40 25.97 -0.85
N GLY A 873 -3.66 25.54 0.36
CA GLY A 873 -4.06 24.18 0.65
C GLY A 873 -3.00 23.07 0.62
N ILE A 874 -1.72 23.43 0.52
CA ILE A 874 -0.63 22.49 0.77
C ILE A 874 -0.16 22.74 2.21
N GLY A 875 -0.57 21.88 3.09
CA GLY A 875 -0.47 21.93 4.53
C GLY A 875 0.68 22.61 5.19
#